data_a1be4cfa15e1163f17ddd647859a0489
#
_entry.id   a1be4cfa15e1163f17ddd647859a0489
#
_cell.length_a   1.000
_cell.length_b   1.000
_cell.length_c   1.000
_cell.angle_alpha   90.00
_cell.angle_beta   90.00
_cell.angle_gamma   90.00
#
_symmetry.space_group_name_H-M   'P 1'
#
loop_
_entity.id
_entity.type
_entity.pdbx_description
1 polymer ?
#
loop_
_entity_poly.entity_id
_entity_poly.type
_entity_poly.pdbx_seq_one_letter_code
_entity_poly.pdbx_strand_id
1 'polypeptide(L)'
;MGAIADADPAEEDASSQVSARLLVGDALKKYGELFAGCGVALPAELWTPTGRGLLLALQAAWRAGEADPLDARRHDPAFALPVYTRLSDAEENERIRLAKNDPKNLATGVQDVAKRADQRATMHDTAILNARPDEHGITYKPLDAAHAGAVATLESLVMGSDAWNEALVADELPRADRVWWAAYEGEALAGYAGGWIVDGQVQILKVGVDPAMRRRGIARELLAHVAADARDLGASRCSLEVRAGNVGAQELYSALGFRSLGVRPRYYSDGEDAVIMEGPLPLARHDVAGMELVVGAASDDARSLRDEVQTDVSRETSERRPLILAIESSCDETAAAIVDGNGTLIADVVASQIDFHARFGGVVPEIASRKHIEAICGVCDECFDVAASALGIERLTWRDLDSIAVTYAPGLVGALVVGVAFAKGAAWAAGLPFIGVNHLEGHLYANKIGAPDFQPPAVVSLVSGGNTLLVHMKGWGDYETLGATIDDAVGEAFDKVAKALGLGYPGGPVISREAAKGDPHAIPFPRAMMHSGDLRFSLSGLKTAVVTYINNERAAGRELNVPNICASFQQAVVDVQVKKAEMALEQTGARTFCLGGGVAANPALRDAYEQLCERLHVRLTLPPLSACGDNAGMIALVALDRHNQGKFFTLEADAQAHANLDEPY
;
A
#
# COMPACT_ATOMS: atom_id res chain seq x y z
N MET A 1 15.23 41.54 -6.00
CA MET A 1 16.48 42.07 -6.61
C MET A 1 17.43 42.43 -5.48
N GLY A 2 18.46 41.65 -5.27
CA GLY A 2 19.53 41.90 -4.32
C GLY A 2 20.68 40.98 -4.69
N ALA A 3 21.74 41.57 -5.22
CA ALA A 3 22.90 40.91 -5.78
C ALA A 3 23.66 40.09 -4.72
N ILE A 4 24.03 38.86 -5.08
CA ILE A 4 25.04 38.10 -4.36
C ILE A 4 26.39 38.46 -4.98
N ALA A 5 27.26 39.04 -4.15
CA ALA A 5 28.62 39.41 -4.53
C ALA A 5 29.51 38.16 -4.61
N ASP A 6 30.29 38.09 -5.67
CA ASP A 6 31.41 37.17 -5.84
C ASP A 6 32.45 37.35 -4.75
N ALA A 7 32.85 36.26 -4.11
CA ALA A 7 34.06 36.19 -3.29
C ALA A 7 34.94 35.06 -3.84
N ASP A 8 36.13 35.48 -4.23
CA ASP A 8 37.22 34.64 -4.75
C ASP A 8 37.75 33.66 -3.69
N PRO A 9 37.94 32.38 -3.95
CA PRO A 9 38.47 31.46 -2.95
C PRO A 9 40.02 31.43 -3.01
N ALA A 10 40.62 31.87 -1.94
CA ALA A 10 42.03 31.58 -1.64
C ALA A 10 42.14 30.15 -1.07
N GLU A 11 43.18 29.46 -1.50
CA GLU A 11 43.58 28.11 -1.12
C GLU A 11 43.63 27.89 0.39
N GLU A 12 42.89 26.90 0.91
CA GLU A 12 43.24 26.19 2.15
C GLU A 12 42.73 24.74 2.13
N ASP A 13 43.70 23.88 2.30
CA ASP A 13 43.79 22.51 2.81
C ASP A 13 42.58 21.54 2.65
N ALA A 14 42.79 20.56 1.79
CA ALA A 14 41.93 19.41 1.53
C ALA A 14 42.11 18.35 2.62
N SER A 15 41.41 18.46 3.76
CA SER A 15 41.13 17.32 4.64
C SER A 15 40.10 17.68 5.72
N SER A 16 38.82 17.71 5.40
CA SER A 16 37.60 17.40 6.19
C SER A 16 36.37 18.08 5.59
N GLN A 17 35.87 17.57 4.47
CA GLN A 17 34.49 17.91 4.07
C GLN A 17 33.53 17.08 4.93
N VAL A 18 33.19 17.59 6.09
CA VAL A 18 31.97 17.22 6.79
C VAL A 18 30.82 17.84 5.98
N SER A 19 30.11 17.06 5.19
CA SER A 19 28.91 17.53 4.52
C SER A 19 27.93 18.06 5.56
N ALA A 20 27.63 19.38 5.53
CA ALA A 20 26.72 20.01 6.46
C ALA A 20 25.32 19.37 6.29
N ARG A 21 24.83 18.68 7.31
CA ARG A 21 23.47 18.15 7.33
C ARG A 21 22.49 19.30 7.41
N LEU A 22 21.53 19.34 6.49
CA LEU A 22 20.42 20.29 6.52
C LEU A 22 19.29 19.73 7.36
N LEU A 23 18.80 20.51 8.32
CA LEU A 23 17.70 20.14 9.21
C LEU A 23 16.43 20.86 8.79
N VAL A 24 15.33 20.11 8.60
CA VAL A 24 14.01 20.61 8.23
C VAL A 24 12.92 19.88 9.02
N GLY A 25 11.78 20.51 9.22
CA GLY A 25 10.59 19.89 9.76
C GLY A 25 10.05 20.54 11.04
N ASP A 26 8.78 20.24 11.34
CA ASP A 26 8.06 20.84 12.48
C ASP A 26 8.66 20.50 13.86
N ALA A 27 9.41 19.40 13.95
CA ALA A 27 10.14 19.05 15.17
C ALA A 27 11.14 20.15 15.60
N LEU A 28 11.70 20.90 14.65
CA LEU A 28 12.59 22.03 14.96
C LEU A 28 11.87 23.19 15.67
N LYS A 29 10.57 23.38 15.45
CA LYS A 29 9.77 24.39 16.18
C LYS A 29 9.69 24.08 17.67
N LYS A 30 9.59 22.80 18.03
CA LYS A 30 9.36 22.35 19.40
C LYS A 30 10.65 21.92 20.11
N TYR A 31 11.62 21.42 19.37
CA TYR A 31 12.81 20.74 19.90
C TYR A 31 14.11 21.29 19.28
N GLY A 32 14.11 22.50 18.71
CA GLY A 32 15.26 23.07 18.01
C GLY A 32 16.56 23.06 18.81
N GLU A 33 16.48 23.26 20.12
CA GLU A 33 17.66 23.23 21.02
C GLU A 33 18.31 21.84 21.09
N LEU A 34 17.52 20.76 20.96
CA LEU A 34 18.04 19.39 20.95
C LEU A 34 18.81 19.05 19.68
N PHE A 35 18.56 19.78 18.59
CA PHE A 35 19.22 19.62 17.31
C PHE A 35 20.38 20.60 17.11
N ALA A 36 20.66 21.46 18.09
CA ALA A 36 21.80 22.37 18.04
C ALA A 36 23.11 21.58 17.95
N GLY A 37 23.85 21.81 16.86
CA GLY A 37 25.10 21.08 16.57
C GLY A 37 24.93 19.81 15.71
N CYS A 38 23.69 19.36 15.40
CA CYS A 38 23.46 18.20 14.53
C CYS A 38 23.49 18.56 13.03
N GLY A 39 23.37 19.84 12.70
CA GLY A 39 23.33 20.35 11.34
C GLY A 39 22.89 21.81 11.27
N VAL A 40 22.66 22.32 10.07
CA VAL A 40 22.18 23.69 9.82
C VAL A 40 20.67 23.63 9.62
N ALA A 41 19.91 24.30 10.50
CA ALA A 41 18.47 24.45 10.36
C ALA A 41 18.17 25.40 9.19
N LEU A 42 17.35 24.97 8.24
CA LEU A 42 16.85 25.83 7.18
C LEU A 42 15.83 26.85 7.75
N PRO A 43 15.56 27.95 7.02
CA PRO A 43 14.52 28.91 7.40
C PRO A 43 13.17 28.23 7.65
N ALA A 44 12.41 28.73 8.62
CA ALA A 44 11.17 28.10 9.10
C ALA A 44 10.10 27.91 7.99
N GLU A 45 10.13 28.75 6.96
CA GLU A 45 9.27 28.66 5.78
C GLU A 45 9.50 27.39 4.95
N LEU A 46 10.67 26.75 5.11
CA LEU A 46 11.07 25.53 4.42
C LEU A 46 10.89 24.27 5.29
N TRP A 47 10.39 24.40 6.52
CA TRP A 47 10.23 23.26 7.44
C TRP A 47 8.99 22.41 7.15
N THR A 48 7.99 23.00 6.53
CA THR A 48 6.84 22.21 6.06
C THR A 48 7.25 21.52 4.77
N PRO A 49 7.20 20.19 4.67
CA PRO A 49 7.52 19.47 3.44
C PRO A 49 6.45 19.81 2.39
N THR A 50 6.69 20.85 1.61
CA THR A 50 5.95 21.12 0.39
C THR A 50 6.63 20.37 -0.74
N GLY A 51 5.86 19.93 -1.76
CA GLY A 51 6.42 19.32 -2.96
C GLY A 51 7.54 20.17 -3.60
N ARG A 52 7.47 21.50 -3.45
CA ARG A 52 8.52 22.45 -3.87
C ARG A 52 9.83 22.29 -3.06
N GLY A 53 9.75 22.07 -1.75
CA GLY A 53 10.94 21.87 -0.90
C GLY A 53 11.67 20.59 -1.26
N LEU A 54 10.93 19.51 -1.51
CA LEU A 54 11.47 18.22 -1.95
C LEU A 54 12.10 18.32 -3.34
N LEU A 55 11.43 19.00 -4.28
CA LEU A 55 11.95 19.25 -5.63
C LEU A 55 13.24 20.09 -5.62
N LEU A 56 13.33 21.10 -4.77
CA LEU A 56 14.55 21.91 -4.63
C LEU A 56 15.69 21.11 -4.03
N ALA A 57 15.41 20.22 -3.07
CA ALA A 57 16.41 19.32 -2.50
C ALA A 57 16.91 18.31 -3.52
N LEU A 58 16.01 17.70 -4.30
CA LEU A 58 16.36 16.80 -5.42
C LEU A 58 17.15 17.52 -6.52
N GLN A 59 16.78 18.76 -6.89
CA GLN A 59 17.52 19.56 -7.84
C GLN A 59 18.94 19.89 -7.34
N ALA A 60 19.09 20.19 -6.05
CA ALA A 60 20.38 20.46 -5.46
C ALA A 60 21.28 19.22 -5.48
N ALA A 61 20.75 18.08 -5.06
CA ALA A 61 21.44 16.79 -5.07
C ALA A 61 21.84 16.36 -6.50
N TRP A 62 20.96 16.58 -7.48
CA TRP A 62 21.26 16.29 -8.89
C TRP A 62 22.37 17.20 -9.46
N ARG A 63 22.31 18.51 -9.20
CA ARG A 63 23.36 19.45 -9.62
C ARG A 63 24.71 19.15 -8.96
N ALA A 64 24.69 18.62 -7.75
CA ALA A 64 25.88 18.18 -7.03
C ALA A 64 26.42 16.82 -7.54
N GLY A 65 25.70 16.11 -8.43
CA GLY A 65 26.05 14.76 -8.87
C GLY A 65 25.84 13.69 -7.79
N GLU A 66 25.15 14.03 -6.72
CA GLU A 66 24.86 13.13 -5.59
C GLU A 66 23.62 12.27 -5.84
N ALA A 67 22.73 12.70 -6.72
CA ALA A 67 21.56 11.96 -7.16
C ALA A 67 21.40 12.03 -8.68
N ASP A 68 21.23 10.90 -9.35
CA ASP A 68 20.80 10.83 -10.75
C ASP A 68 19.46 10.08 -10.81
N PRO A 69 18.33 10.78 -10.93
CA PRO A 69 17.01 10.14 -10.96
C PRO A 69 16.80 9.23 -12.17
N LEU A 70 17.72 9.25 -13.14
CA LEU A 70 17.69 8.37 -14.32
C LEU A 70 18.57 7.12 -14.15
N ASP A 71 19.37 7.02 -13.10
CA ASP A 71 20.17 5.84 -12.78
C ASP A 71 19.50 4.99 -11.70
N ALA A 72 18.57 4.14 -12.11
CA ALA A 72 17.88 3.20 -11.23
C ALA A 72 18.80 2.24 -10.45
N ARG A 73 20.09 2.15 -10.82
CA ARG A 73 21.07 1.33 -10.11
C ARG A 73 21.72 2.07 -8.94
N ARG A 74 21.71 3.41 -8.97
CA ARG A 74 22.31 4.26 -7.94
C ARG A 74 21.27 4.91 -7.02
N HIS A 75 20.06 5.13 -7.52
CA HIS A 75 19.01 5.85 -6.82
C HIS A 75 17.67 5.13 -7.00
N ASP A 76 17.50 4.03 -6.26
CA ASP A 76 16.18 3.44 -6.08
C ASP A 76 15.28 4.50 -5.41
N PRO A 77 14.13 4.88 -6.01
CA PRO A 77 13.18 5.82 -5.42
C PRO A 77 12.72 5.43 -4.00
N ALA A 78 12.83 4.15 -3.66
CA ALA A 78 12.59 3.64 -2.30
C ALA A 78 13.47 4.33 -1.24
N PHE A 79 14.62 4.90 -1.59
CA PHE A 79 15.49 5.62 -0.65
C PHE A 79 15.13 7.10 -0.45
N ALA A 80 14.25 7.68 -1.27
CA ALA A 80 13.79 9.07 -1.13
C ALA A 80 12.58 9.21 -0.19
N LEU A 81 12.15 8.14 0.45
CA LEU A 81 10.89 8.07 1.18
C LEU A 81 11.02 8.52 2.64
N PRO A 82 9.98 9.17 3.22
CA PRO A 82 9.96 9.50 4.63
C PRO A 82 10.08 8.23 5.48
N VAL A 83 11.12 8.13 6.30
CA VAL A 83 11.24 7.04 7.27
C VAL A 83 10.32 7.33 8.44
N TYR A 84 9.18 6.65 8.51
CA TYR A 84 8.32 6.68 9.69
C TYR A 84 8.98 5.87 10.80
N THR A 85 9.43 6.56 11.84
CA THR A 85 10.17 5.95 12.95
C THR A 85 9.28 5.44 14.09
N ARG A 86 7.95 5.55 13.96
CA ARG A 86 6.98 5.13 14.98
C ARG A 86 5.91 4.27 14.32
N LEU A 87 5.51 3.20 15.00
CA LEU A 87 4.31 2.45 14.64
C LEU A 87 3.12 3.40 14.65
N SER A 88 2.15 3.23 13.73
CA SER A 88 0.88 3.93 13.81
C SER A 88 0.16 3.55 15.11
N ASP A 89 -0.70 4.44 15.61
CA ASP A 89 -1.50 4.13 16.81
C ASP A 89 -2.34 2.85 16.61
N ALA A 90 -2.72 2.55 15.36
CA ALA A 90 -3.43 1.32 15.03
C ALA A 90 -2.54 0.07 15.12
N GLU A 91 -1.30 0.13 14.65
CA GLU A 91 -0.32 -0.95 14.78
C GLU A 91 0.07 -1.17 16.24
N GLU A 92 0.25 -0.10 17.00
CA GLU A 92 0.53 -0.17 18.43
C GLU A 92 -0.66 -0.77 19.21
N ASN A 93 -1.89 -0.33 18.91
CA ASN A 93 -3.10 -0.88 19.51
C ASN A 93 -3.33 -2.33 19.10
N GLU A 94 -3.04 -2.71 17.85
CA GLU A 94 -3.11 -4.10 17.40
C GLU A 94 -2.04 -4.97 18.08
N ARG A 95 -0.82 -4.47 18.22
CA ARG A 95 0.24 -5.12 18.98
C ARG A 95 -0.17 -5.36 20.44
N ILE A 96 -0.79 -4.36 21.08
CA ILE A 96 -1.32 -4.46 22.43
C ILE A 96 -2.49 -5.47 22.48
N ARG A 97 -3.35 -5.50 21.45
CA ARG A 97 -4.49 -6.43 21.35
C ARG A 97 -4.03 -7.86 21.15
N LEU A 98 -3.04 -8.09 20.29
CA LEU A 98 -2.40 -9.40 20.07
C LEU A 98 -1.69 -9.88 21.33
N ALA A 99 -1.03 -8.98 22.06
CA ALA A 99 -0.37 -9.30 23.33
C ALA A 99 -1.37 -9.63 24.46
N LYS A 100 -2.65 -9.23 24.34
CA LYS A 100 -3.73 -9.50 25.34
C LYS A 100 -4.51 -10.78 25.09
N ASN A 101 -4.08 -11.68 24.17
CA ASN A 101 -4.77 -12.95 23.90
C ASN A 101 -6.29 -12.79 23.65
N ASP A 102 -6.71 -11.96 22.68
CA ASP A 102 -8.12 -11.85 22.30
C ASP A 102 -8.50 -12.99 21.32
N PRO A 103 -9.38 -13.95 21.70
CA PRO A 103 -9.78 -15.07 20.84
C PRO A 103 -10.47 -14.67 19.53
N LYS A 104 -10.82 -13.39 19.37
CA LYS A 104 -11.48 -12.87 18.15
C LYS A 104 -10.57 -12.83 16.92
N ASN A 105 -9.26 -12.96 17.08
CA ASN A 105 -8.30 -12.95 15.98
C ASN A 105 -8.07 -14.32 15.30
N LEU A 106 -8.68 -15.39 15.82
CA LEU A 106 -8.51 -16.76 15.30
C LEU A 106 -9.43 -17.12 14.12
N ALA A 107 -10.33 -16.23 13.68
CA ALA A 107 -11.41 -16.60 12.76
C ALA A 107 -11.24 -16.25 11.28
N THR A 108 -10.20 -15.52 10.87
CA THR A 108 -10.07 -14.99 9.50
C THR A 108 -8.81 -15.47 8.77
N GLY A 109 -8.67 -16.74 8.55
CA GLY A 109 -7.53 -17.27 7.80
C GLY A 109 -7.42 -18.80 7.88
N VAL A 110 -8.48 -19.47 8.29
CA VAL A 110 -8.45 -20.89 8.69
C VAL A 110 -8.05 -21.85 7.56
N GLN A 111 -8.32 -21.55 6.29
CA GLN A 111 -8.00 -22.50 5.21
C GLN A 111 -6.55 -22.40 4.72
N ASP A 112 -5.98 -21.23 4.61
CA ASP A 112 -4.56 -21.06 4.22
C ASP A 112 -3.60 -21.35 5.37
N VAL A 113 -3.99 -21.01 6.59
CA VAL A 113 -3.22 -21.33 7.81
C VAL A 113 -3.16 -22.84 8.04
N ALA A 114 -4.27 -23.57 7.85
CA ALA A 114 -4.29 -25.03 7.97
C ALA A 114 -3.40 -25.69 6.91
N LYS A 115 -3.44 -25.22 5.66
CA LYS A 115 -2.61 -25.75 4.57
C LYS A 115 -1.12 -25.50 4.78
N ARG A 116 -0.75 -24.31 5.28
CA ARG A 116 0.63 -23.96 5.66
C ARG A 116 1.09 -24.75 6.88
N ALA A 117 0.23 -24.98 7.86
CA ALA A 117 0.52 -25.80 9.05
C ALA A 117 0.80 -27.25 8.68
N ASP A 118 0.01 -27.83 7.77
CA ASP A 118 0.22 -29.20 7.26
C ASP A 118 1.52 -29.32 6.45
N GLN A 119 1.82 -28.33 5.59
CA GLN A 119 3.09 -28.27 4.86
C GLN A 119 4.28 -28.18 5.80
N ARG A 120 4.20 -27.30 6.82
CA ARG A 120 5.24 -27.15 7.83
C ARG A 120 5.45 -28.41 8.64
N ALA A 121 4.39 -29.08 9.09
CA ALA A 121 4.49 -30.35 9.82
C ALA A 121 5.22 -31.42 9.00
N THR A 122 4.88 -31.56 7.72
CA THR A 122 5.54 -32.50 6.81
C THR A 122 7.03 -32.17 6.59
N MET A 123 7.38 -30.89 6.47
CA MET A 123 8.78 -30.44 6.34
C MET A 123 9.57 -30.69 7.63
N HIS A 124 8.98 -30.41 8.79
CA HIS A 124 9.60 -30.64 10.09
C HIS A 124 9.86 -32.11 10.36
N ASP A 125 8.90 -32.98 10.10
CA ASP A 125 9.07 -34.43 10.27
C ASP A 125 10.20 -34.98 9.37
N THR A 126 10.27 -34.50 8.12
CA THR A 126 11.33 -34.89 7.19
C THR A 126 12.70 -34.36 7.64
N ALA A 127 12.78 -33.13 8.15
CA ALA A 127 14.01 -32.52 8.66
C ALA A 127 14.54 -33.22 9.92
N ILE A 128 13.65 -33.59 10.85
CA ILE A 128 14.01 -34.34 12.07
C ILE A 128 14.55 -35.72 11.72
N LEU A 129 13.93 -36.43 10.78
CA LEU A 129 14.37 -37.77 10.36
C LEU A 129 15.75 -37.79 9.68
N ASN A 130 16.12 -36.70 9.01
CA ASN A 130 17.37 -36.55 8.26
C ASN A 130 18.47 -35.80 9.03
N ALA A 131 18.22 -35.34 10.25
CA ALA A 131 19.19 -34.57 11.03
C ALA A 131 20.43 -35.38 11.37
N ARG A 132 21.59 -34.99 10.83
CA ARG A 132 22.91 -35.55 11.12
C ARG A 132 23.82 -34.46 11.63
N PRO A 133 24.76 -34.79 12.54
CA PRO A 133 25.81 -33.85 12.96
C PRO A 133 26.60 -33.37 11.74
N ASP A 134 26.94 -32.09 11.73
CA ASP A 134 27.89 -31.50 10.79
C ASP A 134 29.34 -31.91 11.11
N GLU A 135 30.33 -31.40 10.39
CA GLU A 135 31.76 -31.64 10.61
C GLU A 135 32.26 -31.17 11.99
N HIS A 136 31.49 -30.30 12.65
CA HIS A 136 31.76 -29.78 13.99
C HIS A 136 30.93 -30.48 15.08
N GLY A 137 30.17 -31.51 14.75
CA GLY A 137 29.35 -32.28 15.69
C GLY A 137 28.05 -31.57 16.09
N ILE A 138 27.62 -30.55 15.33
CA ILE A 138 26.38 -29.79 15.57
C ILE A 138 25.25 -30.38 14.76
N THR A 139 24.11 -30.59 15.38
CA THR A 139 22.87 -31.08 14.74
C THR A 139 21.85 -29.97 14.71
N TYR A 140 21.26 -29.72 13.52
CA TYR A 140 20.23 -28.68 13.30
C TYR A 140 18.85 -29.34 13.21
N LYS A 141 17.88 -28.80 13.96
CA LYS A 141 16.49 -29.31 13.99
C LYS A 141 15.50 -28.15 14.09
N PRO A 142 14.30 -28.30 13.51
CA PRO A 142 13.20 -27.37 13.78
C PRO A 142 12.89 -27.30 15.29
N LEU A 143 12.54 -26.11 15.78
CA LEU A 143 12.10 -25.90 17.16
C LEU A 143 10.58 -26.08 17.27
N ASP A 144 10.16 -26.70 18.36
CA ASP A 144 8.76 -26.80 18.78
C ASP A 144 8.53 -26.23 20.19
N ALA A 145 7.28 -26.19 20.62
CA ALA A 145 6.90 -25.63 21.93
C ALA A 145 7.54 -26.35 23.13
N ALA A 146 7.98 -27.62 23.00
CA ALA A 146 8.60 -28.36 24.07
C ALA A 146 10.00 -27.80 24.45
N HIS A 147 10.61 -27.03 23.55
CA HIS A 147 11.93 -26.42 23.72
C HIS A 147 11.90 -24.99 24.30
N ALA A 148 10.70 -24.43 24.61
CA ALA A 148 10.55 -23.04 25.03
C ALA A 148 11.41 -22.67 26.26
N GLY A 149 11.51 -23.54 27.27
CA GLY A 149 12.32 -23.30 28.46
C GLY A 149 13.82 -23.26 28.17
N ALA A 150 14.32 -24.14 27.28
CA ALA A 150 15.72 -24.15 26.88
C ALA A 150 16.07 -22.88 26.07
N VAL A 151 15.19 -22.46 25.15
CA VAL A 151 15.38 -21.23 24.39
C VAL A 151 15.37 -20.02 25.30
N ALA A 152 14.39 -19.89 26.21
CA ALA A 152 14.32 -18.76 27.16
C ALA A 152 15.56 -18.68 28.07
N THR A 153 16.13 -19.82 28.45
CA THR A 153 17.39 -19.86 29.20
C THR A 153 18.55 -19.29 28.39
N LEU A 154 18.68 -19.71 27.12
CA LEU A 154 19.72 -19.20 26.23
C LEU A 154 19.47 -17.71 25.86
N GLU A 155 18.20 -17.30 25.66
CA GLU A 155 17.80 -15.89 25.47
C GLU A 155 18.33 -15.00 26.60
N SER A 156 18.09 -15.41 27.85
CA SER A 156 18.57 -14.66 29.02
C SER A 156 20.08 -14.49 29.06
N LEU A 157 20.83 -15.48 28.55
CA LEU A 157 22.29 -15.45 28.48
C LEU A 157 22.82 -14.53 27.37
N VAL A 158 22.11 -14.45 26.22
CA VAL A 158 22.64 -13.79 25.00
C VAL A 158 22.01 -12.44 24.68
N MET A 159 20.76 -12.17 25.15
CA MET A 159 19.98 -10.96 24.80
C MET A 159 19.85 -9.96 25.96
N GLY A 160 20.23 -10.33 27.18
CA GLY A 160 20.19 -9.43 28.33
C GLY A 160 18.77 -8.87 28.60
N SER A 161 18.63 -7.55 28.60
CA SER A 161 17.34 -6.86 28.86
C SER A 161 16.27 -7.13 27.79
N ASP A 162 16.67 -7.54 26.58
CA ASP A 162 15.76 -7.79 25.46
C ASP A 162 15.41 -9.28 25.32
N ALA A 163 15.76 -10.09 26.32
CA ALA A 163 15.46 -11.52 26.34
C ALA A 163 13.96 -11.78 26.45
N TRP A 164 13.46 -12.72 25.64
CA TRP A 164 12.11 -13.22 25.76
C TRP A 164 12.02 -14.21 26.93
N ASN A 165 10.95 -14.12 27.69
CA ASN A 165 10.67 -15.10 28.72
C ASN A 165 10.05 -16.38 28.12
N GLU A 166 10.01 -17.45 28.91
CA GLU A 166 9.49 -18.74 28.45
C GLU A 166 8.05 -18.68 27.90
N ALA A 167 7.19 -17.85 28.48
CA ALA A 167 5.81 -17.71 28.03
C ALA A 167 5.73 -17.07 26.64
N LEU A 168 6.55 -16.06 26.35
CA LEU A 168 6.63 -15.44 25.02
C LEU A 168 7.21 -16.41 23.98
N VAL A 169 8.25 -17.15 24.33
CA VAL A 169 8.84 -18.15 23.43
C VAL A 169 7.83 -19.25 23.12
N ALA A 170 7.12 -19.77 24.14
CA ALA A 170 6.09 -20.80 23.96
C ALA A 170 4.91 -20.36 23.11
N ASP A 171 4.57 -19.05 23.12
CA ASP A 171 3.53 -18.48 22.27
C ASP A 171 3.99 -18.29 20.82
N GLU A 172 5.26 -17.98 20.58
CA GLU A 172 5.81 -17.72 19.24
C GLU A 172 6.12 -18.99 18.43
N LEU A 173 6.62 -20.04 19.10
CA LEU A 173 7.07 -21.27 18.42
C LEU A 173 5.98 -22.00 17.62
N PRO A 174 4.71 -22.15 18.10
CA PRO A 174 3.68 -22.90 17.39
C PRO A 174 2.98 -22.13 16.28
N ARG A 175 3.26 -20.85 16.07
CA ARG A 175 2.56 -20.02 15.08
C ARG A 175 2.88 -20.47 13.66
N ALA A 176 1.85 -20.59 12.83
CA ALA A 176 1.95 -21.10 11.45
C ALA A 176 2.76 -20.20 10.50
N ASP A 177 2.88 -18.91 10.82
CA ASP A 177 3.62 -17.90 10.07
C ASP A 177 5.05 -17.69 10.61
N ARG A 178 5.55 -18.63 11.42
CA ARG A 178 6.88 -18.61 12.02
C ARG A 178 7.72 -19.78 11.54
N VAL A 179 9.01 -19.53 11.39
CA VAL A 179 10.03 -20.55 11.13
C VAL A 179 11.06 -20.47 12.24
N TRP A 180 11.31 -21.58 12.93
CA TRP A 180 12.24 -21.65 14.04
C TRP A 180 13.15 -22.87 13.92
N TRP A 181 14.45 -22.67 14.07
CA TRP A 181 15.48 -23.70 14.05
C TRP A 181 16.40 -23.62 15.25
N ALA A 182 16.88 -24.76 15.69
CA ALA A 182 17.85 -24.90 16.76
C ALA A 182 19.07 -25.70 16.32
N ALA A 183 20.20 -25.39 16.93
CA ALA A 183 21.45 -26.09 16.83
C ALA A 183 21.76 -26.78 18.16
N TYR A 184 22.17 -28.05 18.14
CA TYR A 184 22.47 -28.85 19.30
C TYR A 184 23.88 -29.43 19.21
N GLU A 185 24.62 -29.40 20.32
CA GLU A 185 25.82 -30.22 20.54
C GLU A 185 25.43 -31.36 21.47
N GLY A 186 25.23 -32.56 20.91
CA GLY A 186 24.59 -33.65 21.65
C GLY A 186 23.14 -33.32 22.03
N GLU A 187 22.88 -33.21 23.36
CA GLU A 187 21.55 -32.80 23.87
C GLU A 187 21.50 -31.32 24.30
N ALA A 188 22.63 -30.62 24.30
CA ALA A 188 22.70 -29.23 24.74
C ALA A 188 22.33 -28.27 23.58
N LEU A 189 21.44 -27.30 23.86
CA LEU A 189 21.07 -26.24 22.92
C LEU A 189 22.26 -25.28 22.75
N ALA A 190 22.86 -25.27 21.56
CA ALA A 190 24.02 -24.45 21.21
C ALA A 190 23.63 -23.11 20.57
N GLY A 191 22.44 -23.04 19.96
CA GLY A 191 21.92 -21.84 19.33
C GLY A 191 20.54 -22.04 18.77
N TYR A 192 19.90 -20.94 18.40
CA TYR A 192 18.58 -20.91 17.74
C TYR A 192 18.46 -19.70 16.84
N ALA A 193 17.60 -19.79 15.85
CA ALA A 193 17.17 -18.66 15.02
C ALA A 193 15.72 -18.82 14.60
N GLY A 194 15.03 -17.69 14.42
CA GLY A 194 13.68 -17.71 13.95
C GLY A 194 13.28 -16.45 13.23
N GLY A 195 12.28 -16.59 12.36
CA GLY A 195 11.75 -15.53 11.54
C GLY A 195 10.23 -15.59 11.39
N TRP A 196 9.68 -14.45 11.09
CA TRP A 196 8.28 -14.24 10.79
C TRP A 196 8.10 -14.06 9.29
N ILE A 197 7.24 -14.87 8.69
CA ILE A 197 6.92 -14.78 7.26
C ILE A 197 5.71 -13.87 7.10
N VAL A 198 5.93 -12.75 6.43
CA VAL A 198 4.91 -11.72 6.17
C VAL A 198 5.18 -11.08 4.81
N ASP A 199 4.14 -10.89 4.01
CA ASP A 199 4.18 -10.19 2.71
C ASP A 199 5.30 -10.66 1.76
N GLY A 200 5.48 -11.99 1.66
CA GLY A 200 6.50 -12.56 0.78
C GLY A 200 7.94 -12.35 1.23
N GLN A 201 8.17 -11.91 2.46
CA GLN A 201 9.49 -11.80 3.08
C GLN A 201 9.55 -12.55 4.41
N VAL A 202 10.74 -12.89 4.85
CA VAL A 202 10.99 -13.35 6.22
C VAL A 202 11.70 -12.25 7.01
N GLN A 203 11.08 -11.82 8.08
CA GLN A 203 11.72 -10.94 9.06
C GLN A 203 12.38 -11.81 10.15
N ILE A 204 13.70 -11.74 10.25
CA ILE A 204 14.42 -12.45 11.31
C ILE A 204 14.12 -11.79 12.65
N LEU A 205 13.49 -12.54 13.54
CA LEU A 205 13.08 -12.06 14.87
C LEU A 205 14.20 -12.18 15.88
N LYS A 206 14.88 -13.33 15.86
CA LYS A 206 15.91 -13.65 16.84
C LYS A 206 16.98 -14.57 16.24
N VAL A 207 18.22 -14.33 16.63
CA VAL A 207 19.36 -15.23 16.39
C VAL A 207 20.22 -15.24 17.66
N GLY A 208 20.31 -16.39 18.32
CA GLY A 208 21.10 -16.55 19.53
C GLY A 208 22.06 -17.74 19.42
N VAL A 209 23.31 -17.55 19.80
CA VAL A 209 24.33 -18.63 19.91
C VAL A 209 25.03 -18.52 21.25
N ASP A 210 25.10 -19.63 21.95
CA ASP A 210 25.84 -19.73 23.21
C ASP A 210 27.24 -19.09 23.07
N PRO A 211 27.61 -18.15 23.94
CA PRO A 211 28.91 -17.49 23.87
C PRO A 211 30.10 -18.46 23.77
N ALA A 212 30.03 -19.62 24.42
CA ALA A 212 31.07 -20.65 24.37
C ALA A 212 31.16 -21.38 23.02
N MET A 213 30.09 -21.28 22.20
CA MET A 213 29.95 -21.98 20.93
C MET A 213 30.06 -21.05 19.69
N ARG A 214 30.32 -19.75 19.93
CA ARG A 214 30.46 -18.76 18.87
C ARG A 214 31.66 -19.03 17.97
N ARG A 215 31.62 -18.43 16.74
CA ARG A 215 32.68 -18.54 15.71
C ARG A 215 32.86 -19.93 15.11
N ARG A 216 31.87 -20.82 15.29
CA ARG A 216 31.81 -22.18 14.70
C ARG A 216 30.84 -22.28 13.53
N GLY A 217 30.39 -21.16 12.97
CA GLY A 217 29.44 -21.13 11.84
C GLY A 217 27.96 -21.32 12.20
N ILE A 218 27.63 -21.62 13.48
CA ILE A 218 26.27 -22.01 13.92
C ILE A 218 25.21 -21.00 13.51
N ALA A 219 25.44 -19.70 13.71
CA ALA A 219 24.46 -18.68 13.33
C ALA A 219 24.20 -18.64 11.81
N ARG A 220 25.25 -18.88 11.00
CA ARG A 220 25.14 -18.93 9.53
C ARG A 220 24.25 -20.08 9.08
N GLU A 221 24.48 -21.27 9.62
CA GLU A 221 23.70 -22.46 9.27
C GLU A 221 22.25 -22.36 9.75
N LEU A 222 22.02 -21.82 10.96
CA LEU A 222 20.67 -21.56 11.46
C LEU A 222 19.89 -20.61 10.52
N LEU A 223 20.53 -19.51 10.11
CA LEU A 223 19.93 -18.56 9.17
C LEU A 223 19.68 -19.19 7.79
N ALA A 224 20.57 -20.09 7.34
CA ALA A 224 20.38 -20.80 6.08
C ALA A 224 19.14 -21.74 6.13
N HIS A 225 18.92 -22.43 7.25
CA HIS A 225 17.73 -23.25 7.46
C HIS A 225 16.45 -22.40 7.51
N VAL A 226 16.45 -21.30 8.28
CA VAL A 226 15.32 -20.37 8.34
C VAL A 226 15.00 -19.80 6.96
N ALA A 227 16.02 -19.41 6.19
CA ALA A 227 15.86 -18.88 4.84
C ALA A 227 15.34 -19.93 3.85
N ALA A 228 15.76 -21.18 3.97
CA ALA A 228 15.28 -22.28 3.13
C ALA A 228 13.79 -22.53 3.35
N ASP A 229 13.38 -22.73 4.62
CA ASP A 229 11.98 -22.96 4.98
C ASP A 229 11.10 -21.74 4.60
N ALA A 230 11.60 -20.53 4.85
CA ALA A 230 10.87 -19.31 4.50
C ALA A 230 10.61 -19.20 2.99
N ARG A 231 11.61 -19.54 2.16
CA ARG A 231 11.46 -19.58 0.70
C ARG A 231 10.43 -20.62 0.26
N ASP A 232 10.47 -21.80 0.86
CA ASP A 232 9.53 -22.90 0.56
C ASP A 232 8.09 -22.52 0.98
N LEU A 233 7.95 -21.55 1.91
CA LEU A 233 6.68 -20.93 2.31
C LEU A 233 6.37 -19.64 1.53
N GLY A 234 7.13 -19.33 0.47
CA GLY A 234 6.84 -18.24 -0.46
C GLY A 234 7.55 -16.91 -0.20
N ALA A 235 8.50 -16.85 0.75
CA ALA A 235 9.31 -15.65 0.93
C ALA A 235 10.37 -15.50 -0.18
N SER A 236 10.55 -14.28 -0.68
CA SER A 236 11.55 -13.91 -1.69
C SER A 236 12.67 -13.01 -1.16
N ARG A 237 12.48 -12.39 0.01
CA ARG A 237 13.42 -11.47 0.67
C ARG A 237 13.55 -11.78 2.15
N CYS A 238 14.64 -11.32 2.76
CA CYS A 238 14.91 -11.48 4.18
C CYS A 238 15.30 -10.14 4.79
N SER A 239 14.70 -9.75 5.92
CA SER A 239 15.02 -8.53 6.64
C SER A 239 15.30 -8.79 8.11
N LEU A 240 16.04 -7.89 8.76
CA LEU A 240 16.33 -7.94 10.19
C LEU A 240 16.69 -6.57 10.76
N GLU A 241 16.65 -6.48 12.09
CA GLU A 241 17.15 -5.36 12.86
C GLU A 241 18.26 -5.83 13.80
N VAL A 242 19.38 -5.14 13.78
CA VAL A 242 20.55 -5.50 14.59
C VAL A 242 21.07 -4.29 15.35
N ARG A 243 21.49 -4.46 16.61
CA ARG A 243 22.06 -3.37 17.41
C ARG A 243 23.24 -2.72 16.69
N ALA A 244 23.29 -1.39 16.69
CA ALA A 244 24.35 -0.63 16.03
C ALA A 244 25.75 -0.99 16.58
N GLY A 245 25.85 -1.29 17.87
CA GLY A 245 27.09 -1.76 18.51
C GLY A 245 27.45 -3.22 18.25
N ASN A 246 26.54 -4.03 17.68
CA ASN A 246 26.83 -5.44 17.40
C ASN A 246 27.49 -5.63 16.03
N VAL A 247 28.72 -5.12 15.91
CA VAL A 247 29.52 -5.16 14.66
C VAL A 247 29.70 -6.60 14.15
N GLY A 248 29.91 -7.57 15.05
CA GLY A 248 30.10 -8.96 14.64
C GLY A 248 28.88 -9.61 14.00
N ALA A 249 27.66 -9.24 14.41
CA ALA A 249 26.44 -9.68 13.75
C ALA A 249 26.25 -8.96 12.41
N GLN A 250 26.53 -7.67 12.33
CA GLN A 250 26.47 -6.92 11.07
C GLN A 250 27.44 -7.49 10.02
N GLU A 251 28.66 -7.88 10.43
CA GLU A 251 29.61 -8.55 9.55
C GLU A 251 29.08 -9.91 9.06
N LEU A 252 28.46 -10.70 9.94
CA LEU A 252 27.83 -11.96 9.56
C LEU A 252 26.73 -11.74 8.52
N TYR A 253 25.83 -10.80 8.76
CA TYR A 253 24.73 -10.52 7.84
C TYR A 253 25.24 -9.97 6.51
N SER A 254 26.22 -9.08 6.52
CA SER A 254 26.86 -8.57 5.30
C SER A 254 27.50 -9.70 4.48
N ALA A 255 28.16 -10.67 5.14
CA ALA A 255 28.72 -11.85 4.48
C ALA A 255 27.65 -12.80 3.91
N LEU A 256 26.41 -12.72 4.39
CA LEU A 256 25.24 -13.45 3.87
C LEU A 256 24.49 -12.67 2.78
N GLY A 257 25.00 -11.52 2.34
CA GLY A 257 24.42 -10.71 1.28
C GLY A 257 23.43 -9.64 1.75
N PHE A 258 23.29 -9.44 3.08
CA PHE A 258 22.47 -8.36 3.60
C PHE A 258 23.15 -7.00 3.39
N ARG A 259 22.35 -5.99 3.12
CA ARG A 259 22.76 -4.59 2.99
C ARG A 259 22.06 -3.75 4.06
N SER A 260 22.74 -2.77 4.62
CA SER A 260 22.12 -1.81 5.52
C SER A 260 21.18 -0.90 4.73
N LEU A 261 19.93 -0.80 5.18
CA LEU A 261 18.91 0.10 4.63
C LEU A 261 18.82 1.41 5.42
N GLY A 262 19.26 1.41 6.67
CA GLY A 262 19.19 2.59 7.53
C GLY A 262 19.41 2.25 8.99
N VAL A 263 19.29 3.28 9.83
CA VAL A 263 19.43 3.15 11.29
C VAL A 263 18.13 3.64 11.93
N ARG A 264 17.61 2.85 12.86
CA ARG A 264 16.46 3.20 13.69
C ARG A 264 16.96 3.71 15.04
N PRO A 265 16.91 5.03 15.30
CA PRO A 265 17.44 5.61 16.54
C PRO A 265 16.67 5.15 17.77
N ARG A 266 17.37 4.87 18.85
CA ARG A 266 16.83 4.49 20.17
C ARG A 266 15.79 3.37 20.12
N TYR A 267 16.06 2.37 19.32
CA TYR A 267 15.14 1.27 19.07
C TYR A 267 15.07 0.28 20.25
N TYR A 268 16.20 -0.02 20.86
CA TYR A 268 16.28 -0.95 21.98
C TYR A 268 15.91 -0.30 23.32
N SER A 269 15.53 -1.12 24.30
CA SER A 269 15.04 -0.67 25.60
C SER A 269 16.04 0.19 26.38
N ASP A 270 17.32 0.02 26.11
CA ASP A 270 18.44 0.79 26.68
C ASP A 270 18.77 2.07 25.89
N GLY A 271 18.03 2.35 24.81
CA GLY A 271 18.24 3.53 23.97
C GLY A 271 19.27 3.37 22.87
N GLU A 272 19.80 2.15 22.65
CA GLU A 272 20.70 1.87 21.53
C GLU A 272 19.95 1.87 20.19
N ASP A 273 20.62 2.30 19.13
CA ASP A 273 20.10 2.32 17.77
C ASP A 273 20.07 0.90 17.16
N ALA A 274 19.13 0.65 16.25
CA ALA A 274 19.12 -0.54 15.41
C ALA A 274 19.55 -0.21 13.98
N VAL A 275 20.40 -1.04 13.40
CA VAL A 275 20.67 -1.05 11.97
C VAL A 275 19.67 -1.99 11.31
N ILE A 276 18.89 -1.47 10.34
CA ILE A 276 17.97 -2.26 9.53
C ILE A 276 18.76 -2.84 8.37
N MET A 277 18.66 -4.15 8.15
CA MET A 277 19.34 -4.82 7.06
C MET A 277 18.39 -5.71 6.26
N GLU A 278 18.57 -5.74 4.95
CA GLU A 278 17.81 -6.60 4.02
C GLU A 278 18.76 -7.40 3.14
N GLY A 279 18.37 -8.65 2.86
CA GLY A 279 19.16 -9.57 2.03
C GLY A 279 18.28 -10.39 1.09
N PRO A 280 18.88 -10.96 0.02
CA PRO A 280 18.19 -11.81 -0.92
C PRO A 280 17.87 -13.17 -0.32
N LEU A 281 16.87 -13.89 -0.86
CA LEU A 281 16.70 -15.31 -0.67
C LEU A 281 16.95 -16.03 -2.02
N PRO A 282 17.77 -17.08 -2.05
CA PRO A 282 18.56 -17.67 -0.93
C PRO A 282 19.70 -16.75 -0.47
N LEU A 283 20.12 -16.92 0.78
CA LEU A 283 21.27 -16.19 1.33
C LEU A 283 22.55 -16.54 0.57
N ALA A 284 23.44 -15.54 0.40
CA ALA A 284 24.71 -15.74 -0.30
C ALA A 284 25.60 -16.75 0.45
N ARG A 285 26.03 -17.82 -0.23
CA ARG A 285 27.06 -18.73 0.26
C ARG A 285 28.40 -18.27 -0.30
N HIS A 286 29.22 -17.63 0.53
CA HIS A 286 30.63 -17.43 0.20
C HIS A 286 31.42 -18.61 0.76
N ASP A 287 31.78 -19.57 -0.09
CA ASP A 287 32.90 -20.45 0.15
C ASP A 287 34.18 -19.61 0.04
N VAL A 288 34.90 -19.50 1.15
CA VAL A 288 36.18 -18.81 1.22
C VAL A 288 37.23 -19.72 0.60
N ALA A 289 37.35 -19.71 -0.70
CA ALA A 289 38.55 -20.15 -1.42
C ALA A 289 38.58 -19.51 -2.80
N GLY A 290 39.41 -18.48 -2.93
CA GLY A 290 40.10 -18.10 -4.17
C GLY A 290 39.22 -17.61 -5.32
N MET A 291 38.94 -16.29 -5.37
CA MET A 291 38.79 -15.62 -6.65
C MET A 291 39.34 -14.19 -6.54
N GLU A 292 40.45 -13.97 -7.22
CA GLU A 292 41.07 -12.65 -7.44
C GLU A 292 40.07 -11.70 -8.12
N LEU A 293 39.92 -10.50 -7.56
CA LEU A 293 39.26 -9.39 -8.21
C LEU A 293 40.05 -8.99 -9.48
N VAL A 294 39.52 -9.31 -10.63
CA VAL A 294 39.94 -8.64 -11.86
C VAL A 294 39.24 -7.29 -11.92
N VAL A 295 39.97 -6.25 -11.55
CA VAL A 295 39.59 -4.86 -11.82
C VAL A 295 39.81 -4.62 -13.29
N GLY A 296 38.75 -4.75 -14.08
CA GLY A 296 38.75 -4.31 -15.49
C GLY A 296 38.78 -2.78 -15.56
N ALA A 297 39.87 -2.25 -16.09
CA ALA A 297 39.98 -0.85 -16.40
C ALA A 297 38.89 -0.41 -17.37
N ALA A 298 38.19 0.66 -17.02
CA ALA A 298 37.23 1.32 -17.90
C ALA A 298 37.99 1.88 -19.11
N SER A 299 37.67 1.39 -20.30
CA SER A 299 38.18 1.94 -21.56
C SER A 299 37.52 3.28 -21.87
N ASP A 300 38.32 4.21 -22.38
CA ASP A 300 38.00 5.59 -22.77
C ASP A 300 37.05 5.75 -23.99
N ASP A 301 36.23 4.74 -24.30
CA ASP A 301 35.37 4.75 -25.51
C ASP A 301 33.95 5.33 -25.28
N ALA A 302 33.65 5.85 -24.08
CA ALA A 302 32.32 6.42 -23.80
C ALA A 302 32.16 7.90 -24.23
N ARG A 303 33.17 8.53 -24.83
CA ARG A 303 33.10 9.94 -25.26
C ARG A 303 32.83 10.16 -26.73
N SER A 304 32.91 9.15 -27.60
CA SER A 304 32.73 9.32 -29.04
C SER A 304 31.31 9.01 -29.57
N LEU A 305 30.38 8.56 -28.72
CA LEU A 305 28.99 8.23 -29.12
C LEU A 305 27.96 9.35 -28.89
N ARG A 306 28.43 10.56 -28.51
CA ARG A 306 27.50 11.70 -28.29
C ARG A 306 27.29 12.61 -29.50
N ASP A 307 28.07 12.47 -30.58
CA ASP A 307 28.06 13.41 -31.72
C ASP A 307 27.55 12.82 -33.06
N GLU A 308 27.07 11.56 -33.10
CA GLU A 308 26.64 10.94 -34.37
C GLU A 308 25.19 10.43 -34.39
N VAL A 309 24.27 10.93 -33.56
CA VAL A 309 22.83 10.69 -33.76
C VAL A 309 22.09 12.00 -33.88
N GLN A 310 22.49 12.78 -34.86
CA GLN A 310 21.73 13.88 -35.44
C GLN A 310 21.73 13.70 -36.96
N THR A 311 21.01 12.68 -37.44
CA THR A 311 20.55 12.65 -38.83
C THR A 311 19.26 11.90 -38.94
N ASP A 312 18.22 12.67 -39.29
CA ASP A 312 17.17 12.33 -40.22
C ASP A 312 16.46 10.98 -40.03
N VAL A 313 15.50 10.97 -39.09
CA VAL A 313 14.27 10.24 -39.36
C VAL A 313 13.22 11.30 -39.67
N SER A 314 12.96 11.49 -40.95
CA SER A 314 11.76 12.11 -41.45
C SER A 314 10.57 11.44 -40.78
N ARG A 315 10.04 12.08 -39.75
CA ARG A 315 8.73 11.75 -39.19
C ARG A 315 7.73 11.98 -40.30
N GLU A 316 7.43 10.93 -41.07
CA GLU A 316 6.11 10.83 -41.68
C GLU A 316 5.13 11.02 -40.56
N THR A 317 4.32 12.04 -40.63
CA THR A 317 3.20 12.36 -39.75
C THR A 317 2.11 11.31 -39.89
N SER A 318 2.34 10.10 -39.35
CA SER A 318 1.26 9.33 -38.78
C SER A 318 0.94 10.04 -37.46
N GLU A 319 -0.28 10.49 -37.27
CA GLU A 319 -0.77 11.09 -36.02
C GLU A 319 -0.51 10.10 -34.89
N ARG A 320 0.66 10.25 -34.21
CA ARG A 320 0.98 9.45 -33.03
C ARG A 320 -0.05 9.83 -31.97
N ARG A 321 -0.89 8.87 -31.61
CA ARG A 321 -1.91 9.05 -30.58
C ARG A 321 -1.23 9.11 -29.23
N PRO A 322 -1.65 10.04 -28.34
CA PRO A 322 -1.02 10.18 -27.03
C PRO A 322 -1.15 8.90 -26.20
N LEU A 323 -0.12 8.57 -25.43
CA LEU A 323 -0.12 7.56 -24.37
C LEU A 323 -0.03 8.29 -23.02
N ILE A 324 -0.97 8.01 -22.14
CA ILE A 324 -1.07 8.67 -20.83
C ILE A 324 -1.01 7.63 -19.74
N LEU A 325 -0.05 7.79 -18.82
CA LEU A 325 0.01 7.03 -17.58
C LEU A 325 -0.82 7.75 -16.51
N ALA A 326 -1.70 7.03 -15.84
CA ALA A 326 -2.46 7.51 -14.70
C ALA A 326 -2.17 6.66 -13.45
N ILE A 327 -2.18 7.31 -12.28
CA ILE A 327 -1.91 6.70 -10.98
C ILE A 327 -3.06 6.99 -10.03
N GLU A 328 -3.53 5.96 -9.32
CA GLU A 328 -4.54 6.04 -8.27
C GLU A 328 -3.93 5.61 -6.93
N SER A 329 -4.11 6.43 -5.89
CA SER A 329 -3.65 6.14 -4.53
C SER A 329 -4.49 6.83 -3.46
N SER A 330 -5.78 7.06 -3.70
CA SER A 330 -6.62 7.90 -2.81
C SER A 330 -7.01 7.21 -1.49
N CYS A 331 -7.02 5.89 -1.44
CA CYS A 331 -7.49 5.12 -0.27
C CYS A 331 -6.58 3.91 0.05
N ASP A 332 -6.98 2.70 -0.32
CA ASP A 332 -6.28 1.45 -0.01
C ASP A 332 -5.92 0.62 -1.26
N GLU A 333 -6.10 1.17 -2.45
CA GLU A 333 -5.60 0.62 -3.71
C GLU A 333 -4.47 1.49 -4.27
N THR A 334 -3.35 0.83 -4.65
CA THR A 334 -2.31 1.45 -5.48
C THR A 334 -2.50 0.96 -6.90
N ALA A 335 -2.82 1.85 -7.83
CA ALA A 335 -3.04 1.43 -9.21
C ALA A 335 -2.30 2.32 -10.22
N ALA A 336 -1.96 1.73 -11.37
CA ALA A 336 -1.42 2.43 -12.54
C ALA A 336 -2.08 1.91 -13.81
N ALA A 337 -2.44 2.81 -14.72
CA ALA A 337 -3.03 2.46 -16.00
C ALA A 337 -2.45 3.29 -17.13
N ILE A 338 -2.40 2.72 -18.34
CA ILE A 338 -2.01 3.41 -19.56
C ILE A 338 -3.19 3.40 -20.54
N VAL A 339 -3.56 4.59 -21.01
CA VAL A 339 -4.61 4.79 -22.03
C VAL A 339 -4.01 5.37 -23.29
N ASP A 340 -4.53 4.94 -24.46
CA ASP A 340 -4.20 5.54 -25.75
C ASP A 340 -5.13 6.71 -26.10
N GLY A 341 -4.77 7.46 -27.15
CA GLY A 341 -5.56 8.60 -27.63
C GLY A 341 -6.98 8.28 -28.14
N ASN A 342 -7.34 7.00 -28.25
CA ASN A 342 -8.71 6.57 -28.56
C ASN A 342 -9.57 6.30 -27.32
N GLY A 343 -8.96 6.36 -26.13
CA GLY A 343 -9.59 5.94 -24.89
C GLY A 343 -9.55 4.44 -24.65
N THR A 344 -8.67 3.71 -25.34
CA THR A 344 -8.44 2.29 -25.09
C THR A 344 -7.49 2.15 -23.92
N LEU A 345 -7.90 1.46 -22.86
CA LEU A 345 -7.03 1.08 -21.77
C LEU A 345 -6.08 -0.02 -22.25
N ILE A 346 -4.80 0.31 -22.37
CA ILE A 346 -3.75 -0.62 -22.80
C ILE A 346 -3.30 -1.50 -21.63
N ALA A 347 -3.22 -0.91 -20.43
CA ALA A 347 -2.92 -1.61 -19.19
C ALA A 347 -3.69 -0.96 -18.04
N ASP A 348 -4.07 -1.77 -17.05
CA ASP A 348 -4.64 -1.32 -15.76
C ASP A 348 -4.24 -2.34 -14.70
N VAL A 349 -3.37 -1.94 -13.78
CA VAL A 349 -2.78 -2.79 -12.75
C VAL A 349 -3.15 -2.22 -11.38
N VAL A 350 -3.68 -3.08 -10.52
CA VAL A 350 -4.16 -2.69 -9.18
C VAL A 350 -3.52 -3.60 -8.12
N ALA A 351 -2.87 -3.00 -7.15
CA ALA A 351 -2.40 -3.65 -5.93
C ALA A 351 -3.27 -3.22 -4.75
N SER A 352 -4.14 -4.12 -4.28
CA SER A 352 -5.06 -3.84 -3.17
C SER A 352 -4.44 -4.16 -1.83
N GLN A 353 -4.75 -3.34 -0.83
CA GLN A 353 -4.33 -3.48 0.56
C GLN A 353 -5.44 -4.10 1.44
N ILE A 354 -6.56 -4.54 0.84
CA ILE A 354 -7.75 -5.04 1.55
C ILE A 354 -7.40 -6.13 2.55
N ASP A 355 -6.59 -7.13 2.17
CA ASP A 355 -6.20 -8.24 3.05
C ASP A 355 -5.42 -7.76 4.28
N PHE A 356 -4.67 -6.68 4.13
CA PHE A 356 -3.94 -6.07 5.24
C PHE A 356 -4.91 -5.32 6.17
N HIS A 357 -5.76 -4.47 5.62
CA HIS A 357 -6.72 -3.66 6.38
C HIS A 357 -7.83 -4.49 7.02
N ALA A 358 -8.15 -5.66 6.47
CA ALA A 358 -9.10 -6.61 7.06
C ALA A 358 -8.74 -7.00 8.51
N ARG A 359 -7.45 -7.05 8.83
CA ARG A 359 -6.94 -7.34 10.19
C ARG A 359 -7.36 -6.29 11.22
N PHE A 360 -7.56 -5.05 10.79
CA PHE A 360 -7.96 -3.91 11.63
C PHE A 360 -9.48 -3.66 11.59
N GLY A 361 -10.17 -4.36 10.69
CA GLY A 361 -11.62 -4.20 10.46
C GLY A 361 -11.98 -2.88 9.78
N GLY A 362 -11.08 -2.38 8.92
CA GLY A 362 -11.23 -1.17 8.12
C GLY A 362 -9.90 -0.51 7.79
N VAL A 363 -9.92 0.45 6.88
CA VAL A 363 -8.72 1.16 6.43
C VAL A 363 -8.09 1.98 7.56
N VAL A 364 -6.77 1.87 7.69
CA VAL A 364 -5.94 2.65 8.62
C VAL A 364 -5.08 3.61 7.79
N PRO A 365 -5.34 4.93 7.84
CA PRO A 365 -4.73 5.90 6.91
C PRO A 365 -3.19 5.91 6.88
N GLU A 366 -2.54 5.79 8.04
CA GLU A 366 -1.08 5.78 8.12
C GLU A 366 -0.48 4.51 7.49
N ILE A 367 -1.17 3.38 7.66
CA ILE A 367 -0.76 2.11 7.05
C ILE A 367 -0.96 2.17 5.53
N ALA A 368 -2.10 2.70 5.09
CA ALA A 368 -2.37 2.87 3.66
C ALA A 368 -1.26 3.69 2.98
N SER A 369 -0.87 4.82 3.59
CA SER A 369 0.22 5.67 3.06
C SER A 369 1.53 4.91 2.90
N ARG A 370 1.93 4.09 3.89
CA ARG A 370 3.14 3.27 3.82
C ARG A 370 3.06 2.21 2.72
N LYS A 371 1.91 1.57 2.59
CA LYS A 371 1.70 0.53 1.58
C LYS A 371 1.75 1.09 0.15
N HIS A 372 1.25 2.31 -0.06
CA HIS A 372 1.42 3.00 -1.35
C HIS A 372 2.89 3.23 -1.69
N ILE A 373 3.69 3.66 -0.71
CA ILE A 373 5.13 3.85 -0.90
C ILE A 373 5.81 2.54 -1.34
N GLU A 374 5.44 1.42 -0.70
CA GLU A 374 6.01 0.11 -1.01
C GLU A 374 5.60 -0.41 -2.40
N ALA A 375 4.39 -0.10 -2.84
CA ALA A 375 3.79 -0.70 -4.04
C ALA A 375 3.97 0.13 -5.32
N ILE A 376 4.01 1.47 -5.24
CA ILE A 376 3.81 2.36 -6.40
C ILE A 376 4.82 2.16 -7.53
N CYS A 377 6.10 1.91 -7.20
CA CYS A 377 7.12 1.64 -8.22
C CYS A 377 6.84 0.32 -8.94
N GLY A 378 6.59 -0.76 -8.18
CA GLY A 378 6.32 -2.07 -8.76
C GLY A 378 5.05 -2.12 -9.60
N VAL A 379 4.00 -1.41 -9.18
CA VAL A 379 2.73 -1.30 -9.92
C VAL A 379 2.95 -0.53 -11.24
N CYS A 380 3.74 0.53 -11.24
CA CYS A 380 4.08 1.25 -12.47
C CYS A 380 4.94 0.39 -13.42
N ASP A 381 5.94 -0.32 -12.89
CA ASP A 381 6.79 -1.20 -13.70
C ASP A 381 5.96 -2.32 -14.34
N GLU A 382 5.10 -2.99 -13.58
CA GLU A 382 4.17 -4.00 -14.09
C GLU A 382 3.21 -3.41 -15.14
N CYS A 383 2.72 -2.19 -14.93
CA CYS A 383 1.86 -1.50 -15.90
C CYS A 383 2.60 -1.25 -17.22
N PHE A 384 3.87 -0.86 -17.19
CA PHE A 384 4.70 -0.73 -18.39
C PHE A 384 4.91 -2.06 -19.11
N ASP A 385 5.16 -3.14 -18.38
CA ASP A 385 5.38 -4.47 -18.95
C ASP A 385 4.09 -5.01 -19.60
N VAL A 386 2.95 -4.86 -18.94
CA VAL A 386 1.63 -5.22 -19.48
C VAL A 386 1.33 -4.41 -20.74
N ALA A 387 1.57 -3.09 -20.71
CA ALA A 387 1.35 -2.22 -21.86
C ALA A 387 2.27 -2.55 -23.02
N ALA A 388 3.56 -2.81 -22.79
CA ALA A 388 4.50 -3.23 -23.82
C ALA A 388 4.05 -4.52 -24.49
N SER A 389 3.62 -5.51 -23.69
CA SER A 389 3.07 -6.77 -24.21
C SER A 389 1.82 -6.54 -25.05
N ALA A 390 0.88 -5.72 -24.62
CA ALA A 390 -0.36 -5.41 -25.34
C ALA A 390 -0.10 -4.66 -26.65
N LEU A 391 0.91 -3.80 -26.68
CA LEU A 391 1.33 -3.06 -27.88
C LEU A 391 2.23 -3.89 -28.83
N GLY A 392 2.70 -5.06 -28.39
CA GLY A 392 3.60 -5.93 -29.15
C GLY A 392 5.01 -5.33 -29.32
N ILE A 393 5.47 -4.52 -28.38
CA ILE A 393 6.80 -3.92 -28.36
C ILE A 393 7.67 -4.55 -27.26
N GLU A 394 8.99 -4.49 -27.41
CA GLU A 394 9.92 -5.09 -26.46
C GLU A 394 9.88 -4.40 -25.10
N ARG A 395 9.73 -3.08 -25.08
CA ARG A 395 9.74 -2.27 -23.88
C ARG A 395 9.01 -0.95 -24.08
N LEU A 396 8.22 -0.54 -23.09
CA LEU A 396 7.66 0.80 -22.95
C LEU A 396 8.37 1.53 -21.82
N THR A 397 8.61 2.82 -21.96
CA THR A 397 9.33 3.63 -20.98
C THR A 397 8.63 4.96 -20.73
N TRP A 398 9.04 5.67 -19.68
CA TRP A 398 8.56 7.02 -19.36
C TRP A 398 8.67 8.02 -20.52
N ARG A 399 9.64 7.84 -21.45
CA ARG A 399 9.86 8.71 -22.61
C ARG A 399 8.87 8.46 -23.75
N ASP A 400 8.17 7.37 -23.70
CA ASP A 400 7.18 6.99 -24.71
C ASP A 400 5.80 7.56 -24.38
N LEU A 401 5.63 8.10 -23.16
CA LEU A 401 4.41 8.75 -22.69
C LEU A 401 4.32 10.20 -23.18
N ASP A 402 3.09 10.73 -23.21
CA ASP A 402 2.81 12.12 -23.57
C ASP A 402 2.32 12.96 -22.36
N SER A 403 1.84 12.33 -21.28
CA SER A 403 1.55 12.98 -20.00
C SER A 403 1.46 11.97 -18.87
N ILE A 404 1.58 12.46 -17.62
CA ILE A 404 1.41 11.69 -16.40
C ILE A 404 0.30 12.30 -15.57
N ALA A 405 -0.65 11.46 -15.17
CA ALA A 405 -1.80 11.84 -14.38
C ALA A 405 -1.80 11.16 -13.02
N VAL A 406 -2.47 11.76 -12.04
CA VAL A 406 -2.65 11.19 -10.72
C VAL A 406 -3.92 11.70 -10.06
N THR A 407 -4.53 10.89 -9.24
CA THR A 407 -5.57 11.34 -8.33
C THR A 407 -4.97 12.29 -7.29
N TYR A 408 -5.44 13.56 -7.29
CA TYR A 408 -4.96 14.56 -6.35
C TYR A 408 -5.93 14.82 -5.20
N ALA A 409 -7.22 14.53 -5.38
CA ALA A 409 -8.34 14.79 -4.47
C ALA A 409 -9.61 14.04 -4.91
N PRO A 410 -10.62 13.87 -4.03
CA PRO A 410 -10.48 13.73 -2.60
C PRO A 410 -9.93 12.37 -2.20
N GLY A 411 -9.49 12.22 -0.92
CA GLY A 411 -9.02 10.94 -0.39
C GLY A 411 -8.25 11.07 0.91
N LEU A 412 -7.63 9.98 1.34
CA LEU A 412 -6.73 9.97 2.49
C LEU A 412 -5.47 10.79 2.16
N VAL A 413 -5.30 11.93 2.82
CA VAL A 413 -4.24 12.91 2.47
C VAL A 413 -2.85 12.28 2.41
N GLY A 414 -2.51 11.40 3.36
CA GLY A 414 -1.21 10.73 3.37
C GLY A 414 -1.00 9.79 2.18
N ALA A 415 -2.06 9.10 1.74
CA ALA A 415 -2.06 8.23 0.57
C ALA A 415 -1.96 9.04 -0.73
N LEU A 416 -2.77 10.10 -0.86
CA LEU A 416 -2.73 11.01 -2.01
C LEU A 416 -1.34 11.67 -2.18
N VAL A 417 -0.71 12.10 -1.07
CA VAL A 417 0.64 12.72 -1.10
C VAL A 417 1.66 11.78 -1.73
N VAL A 418 1.58 10.47 -1.49
CA VAL A 418 2.49 9.49 -2.09
C VAL A 418 2.34 9.47 -3.61
N GLY A 419 1.12 9.28 -4.12
CA GLY A 419 0.86 9.27 -5.56
C GLY A 419 1.21 10.59 -6.24
N VAL A 420 0.79 11.72 -5.65
CA VAL A 420 1.05 13.06 -6.20
C VAL A 420 2.55 13.37 -6.23
N ALA A 421 3.30 13.07 -5.17
CA ALA A 421 4.74 13.28 -5.14
C ALA A 421 5.46 12.42 -6.18
N PHE A 422 5.08 11.15 -6.30
CA PHE A 422 5.63 10.23 -7.29
C PHE A 422 5.35 10.71 -8.72
N ALA A 423 4.09 11.02 -9.05
CA ALA A 423 3.70 11.46 -10.37
C ALA A 423 4.35 12.78 -10.79
N LYS A 424 4.46 13.75 -9.86
CA LYS A 424 5.21 15.00 -10.08
C LYS A 424 6.68 14.74 -10.37
N GLY A 425 7.32 13.87 -9.58
CA GLY A 425 8.72 13.49 -9.78
C GLY A 425 8.94 12.86 -11.15
N ALA A 426 8.08 11.93 -11.54
CA ALA A 426 8.12 11.25 -12.83
C ALA A 426 7.87 12.22 -14.01
N ALA A 427 6.86 13.09 -13.90
CA ALA A 427 6.54 14.08 -14.93
C ALA A 427 7.70 15.07 -15.13
N TRP A 428 8.27 15.53 -14.02
CA TRP A 428 9.44 16.43 -14.09
C TRP A 428 10.66 15.74 -14.69
N ALA A 429 10.97 14.50 -14.28
CA ALA A 429 12.14 13.76 -14.79
C ALA A 429 12.00 13.42 -16.28
N ALA A 430 10.79 13.09 -16.73
CA ALA A 430 10.52 12.78 -18.14
C ALA A 430 10.28 14.02 -19.00
N GLY A 431 10.13 15.22 -18.40
CA GLY A 431 9.79 16.47 -19.11
C GLY A 431 8.37 16.46 -19.68
N LEU A 432 7.44 15.78 -19.01
CA LEU A 432 6.06 15.58 -19.45
C LEU A 432 5.07 16.50 -18.73
N PRO A 433 3.93 16.84 -19.35
CA PRO A 433 2.82 17.48 -18.69
C PRO A 433 2.29 16.65 -17.51
N PHE A 434 1.87 17.34 -16.43
CA PHE A 434 1.30 16.77 -15.22
C PHE A 434 -0.19 17.07 -15.13
N ILE A 435 -1.02 16.07 -14.84
CA ILE A 435 -2.47 16.16 -14.77
C ILE A 435 -2.96 15.70 -13.40
N GLY A 436 -3.62 16.59 -12.66
CA GLY A 436 -4.37 16.23 -11.47
C GLY A 436 -5.79 15.79 -11.85
N VAL A 437 -6.29 14.71 -11.25
CA VAL A 437 -7.64 14.18 -11.49
C VAL A 437 -8.40 14.10 -10.19
N ASN A 438 -9.66 14.50 -10.19
CA ASN A 438 -10.56 14.28 -9.07
C ASN A 438 -11.03 12.82 -9.07
N HIS A 439 -10.84 12.13 -7.94
CA HIS A 439 -11.18 10.71 -7.75
C HIS A 439 -12.67 10.43 -8.05
N LEU A 440 -13.57 11.32 -7.61
CA LEU A 440 -15.01 11.16 -7.84
C LEU A 440 -15.34 11.27 -9.33
N GLU A 441 -14.68 12.17 -10.07
CA GLU A 441 -14.80 12.27 -11.52
C GLU A 441 -14.34 10.96 -12.19
N GLY A 442 -13.26 10.33 -11.68
CA GLY A 442 -12.83 9.01 -12.13
C GLY A 442 -13.98 7.99 -12.10
N HIS A 443 -14.69 7.88 -10.99
CA HIS A 443 -15.83 6.98 -10.87
C HIS A 443 -16.97 7.27 -11.85
N LEU A 444 -17.17 8.53 -12.25
CA LEU A 444 -18.16 8.85 -13.31
C LEU A 444 -17.66 8.30 -14.65
N TYR A 445 -16.36 8.45 -14.95
CA TYR A 445 -15.73 7.97 -16.18
C TYR A 445 -15.60 6.45 -16.25
N ALA A 446 -15.63 5.73 -15.14
CA ALA A 446 -15.63 4.27 -15.11
C ALA A 446 -16.76 3.65 -15.97
N ASN A 447 -17.87 4.38 -16.15
CA ASN A 447 -18.96 3.96 -17.02
C ASN A 447 -18.55 3.90 -18.50
N LYS A 448 -17.54 4.66 -18.96
CA LYS A 448 -16.99 4.56 -20.33
C LYS A 448 -16.28 3.22 -20.56
N ILE A 449 -15.73 2.59 -19.53
CA ILE A 449 -15.03 1.30 -19.64
C ILE A 449 -16.00 0.21 -20.10
N GLY A 450 -17.25 0.21 -19.58
CA GLY A 450 -18.28 -0.74 -19.95
C GLY A 450 -19.12 -0.31 -21.15
N ALA A 451 -19.19 1.00 -21.43
CA ALA A 451 -19.99 1.59 -22.49
C ALA A 451 -19.23 2.75 -23.16
N PRO A 452 -18.32 2.47 -24.09
CA PRO A 452 -17.51 3.50 -24.75
C PRO A 452 -18.34 4.55 -25.50
N ASP A 453 -19.56 4.20 -25.91
CA ASP A 453 -20.53 5.09 -26.57
C ASP A 453 -21.33 5.96 -25.58
N PHE A 454 -21.13 5.79 -24.27
CA PHE A 454 -21.81 6.59 -23.26
C PHE A 454 -21.45 8.08 -23.37
N GLN A 455 -22.46 8.91 -23.38
CA GLN A 455 -22.35 10.36 -23.40
C GLN A 455 -23.36 10.99 -22.42
N PRO A 456 -22.98 12.07 -21.71
CA PRO A 456 -23.94 12.87 -20.96
C PRO A 456 -24.99 13.53 -21.89
N PRO A 457 -26.16 13.98 -21.37
CA PRO A 457 -26.47 14.10 -19.95
C PRO A 457 -26.94 12.79 -19.31
N ALA A 458 -26.63 12.63 -18.01
CA ALA A 458 -26.99 11.47 -17.20
C ALA A 458 -27.20 11.85 -15.73
N VAL A 459 -27.99 11.06 -15.01
CA VAL A 459 -27.93 11.02 -13.53
C VAL A 459 -27.02 9.89 -13.11
N VAL A 460 -26.10 10.14 -12.20
CA VAL A 460 -25.16 9.15 -11.67
C VAL A 460 -25.39 8.95 -10.18
N SER A 461 -25.62 7.72 -9.75
CA SER A 461 -25.56 7.34 -8.33
C SER A 461 -24.13 6.89 -8.03
N LEU A 462 -23.37 7.72 -7.32
CA LEU A 462 -22.01 7.43 -6.91
C LEU A 462 -22.03 6.93 -5.46
N VAL A 463 -21.72 5.65 -5.27
CA VAL A 463 -21.85 4.96 -3.99
C VAL A 463 -20.58 4.17 -3.69
N SER A 464 -19.80 4.63 -2.72
CA SER A 464 -18.51 4.04 -2.35
C SER A 464 -18.37 3.85 -0.83
N GLY A 465 -17.19 3.49 -0.36
CA GLY A 465 -16.84 3.43 1.06
C GLY A 465 -16.99 4.76 1.76
N GLY A 466 -16.56 5.86 1.12
CA GLY A 466 -16.56 7.21 1.69
C GLY A 466 -17.62 8.16 1.13
N ASN A 467 -18.30 7.81 0.04
CA ASN A 467 -19.22 8.73 -0.67
C ASN A 467 -20.58 8.10 -0.98
N THR A 468 -21.61 8.91 -0.88
CA THR A 468 -22.97 8.58 -1.37
C THR A 468 -23.57 9.84 -1.94
N LEU A 469 -23.58 9.94 -3.27
CA LEU A 469 -23.98 11.13 -4.02
C LEU A 469 -24.97 10.77 -5.14
N LEU A 470 -25.86 11.70 -5.45
CA LEU A 470 -26.56 11.76 -6.73
C LEU A 470 -26.05 12.96 -7.51
N VAL A 471 -25.55 12.72 -8.71
CA VAL A 471 -24.91 13.72 -9.55
C VAL A 471 -25.67 13.85 -10.87
N HIS A 472 -26.01 15.06 -11.26
CA HIS A 472 -26.44 15.37 -12.62
C HIS A 472 -25.20 15.71 -13.47
N MET A 473 -24.82 14.80 -14.30
CA MET A 473 -23.75 14.96 -15.28
C MET A 473 -24.33 15.63 -16.52
N LYS A 474 -24.16 16.94 -16.64
CA LYS A 474 -24.67 17.74 -17.76
C LYS A 474 -23.78 17.58 -18.99
N GLY A 475 -22.49 17.44 -18.76
CA GLY A 475 -21.44 17.23 -19.76
C GLY A 475 -20.20 16.63 -19.11
N TRP A 476 -19.21 16.28 -19.89
CA TRP A 476 -17.89 15.89 -19.39
C TRP A 476 -17.22 17.13 -18.77
N GLY A 477 -16.92 17.04 -17.45
CA GLY A 477 -16.38 18.17 -16.67
C GLY A 477 -17.43 19.19 -16.23
N ASP A 478 -18.73 18.93 -16.41
CA ASP A 478 -19.85 19.79 -15.97
C ASP A 478 -20.83 18.95 -15.13
N TYR A 479 -20.70 19.07 -13.82
CA TYR A 479 -21.41 18.27 -12.84
C TYR A 479 -22.20 19.14 -11.86
N GLU A 480 -23.32 18.61 -11.39
CA GLU A 480 -24.14 19.20 -10.34
C GLU A 480 -24.50 18.13 -9.31
N THR A 481 -24.07 18.29 -8.07
CA THR A 481 -24.45 17.41 -6.97
C THR A 481 -25.88 17.68 -6.55
N LEU A 482 -26.80 16.80 -6.92
CA LEU A 482 -28.24 16.90 -6.62
C LEU A 482 -28.52 16.57 -5.14
N GLY A 483 -27.75 15.66 -4.56
CA GLY A 483 -27.87 15.25 -3.19
C GLY A 483 -26.71 14.39 -2.71
N ALA A 484 -26.45 14.44 -1.42
CA ALA A 484 -25.36 13.72 -0.76
C ALA A 484 -25.83 13.16 0.57
N THR A 485 -25.07 12.18 1.11
CA THR A 485 -25.29 11.76 2.51
C THR A 485 -24.89 12.88 3.47
N ILE A 486 -25.67 13.01 4.56
CA ILE A 486 -25.40 13.98 5.62
C ILE A 486 -24.64 13.35 6.81
N ASP A 487 -24.40 12.05 6.73
CA ASP A 487 -23.71 11.30 7.77
C ASP A 487 -22.90 10.14 7.13
N ASP A 488 -23.11 8.89 7.54
CA ASP A 488 -22.35 7.75 6.99
C ASP A 488 -22.61 7.54 5.48
N ALA A 489 -21.57 7.17 4.73
CA ALA A 489 -21.72 6.63 3.37
C ALA A 489 -22.31 5.20 3.41
N VAL A 490 -22.85 4.75 2.27
CA VAL A 490 -23.43 3.38 2.17
C VAL A 490 -22.38 2.33 2.49
N GLY A 491 -21.20 2.37 1.88
CA GLY A 491 -20.15 1.38 2.12
C GLY A 491 -19.71 1.37 3.59
N GLU A 492 -19.53 2.55 4.18
CA GLU A 492 -19.21 2.69 5.61
C GLU A 492 -20.31 2.10 6.51
N ALA A 493 -21.58 2.26 6.15
CA ALA A 493 -22.68 1.64 6.89
C ALA A 493 -22.64 0.11 6.80
N PHE A 494 -22.33 -0.45 5.61
CA PHE A 494 -22.12 -1.89 5.42
C PHE A 494 -20.96 -2.41 6.27
N ASP A 495 -19.82 -1.73 6.29
CA ASP A 495 -18.66 -2.12 7.09
C ASP A 495 -18.96 -2.12 8.58
N LYS A 496 -19.65 -1.08 9.07
CA LYS A 496 -20.03 -0.96 10.50
C LYS A 496 -21.04 -2.05 10.93
N VAL A 497 -22.00 -2.39 10.06
CA VAL A 497 -22.97 -3.48 10.32
C VAL A 497 -22.28 -4.84 10.26
N ALA A 498 -21.40 -5.08 9.29
CA ALA A 498 -20.61 -6.31 9.21
C ALA A 498 -19.76 -6.51 10.47
N LYS A 499 -19.10 -5.45 10.93
CA LYS A 499 -18.33 -5.44 12.18
C LYS A 499 -19.18 -5.78 13.41
N ALA A 500 -20.39 -5.22 13.51
CA ALA A 500 -21.32 -5.51 14.61
C ALA A 500 -21.79 -6.97 14.62
N LEU A 501 -21.90 -7.59 13.44
CA LEU A 501 -22.24 -9.00 13.26
C LEU A 501 -21.02 -9.93 13.38
N GLY A 502 -19.80 -9.41 13.35
CA GLY A 502 -18.55 -10.20 13.38
C GLY A 502 -18.24 -10.88 12.05
N LEU A 503 -18.69 -10.31 10.93
CA LEU A 503 -18.56 -10.92 9.59
C LEU A 503 -17.24 -10.58 8.85
N GLY A 504 -16.44 -9.66 9.38
CA GLY A 504 -15.16 -9.24 8.79
C GLY A 504 -15.26 -8.01 7.89
N TYR A 505 -14.19 -7.73 7.14
CA TYR A 505 -14.01 -6.60 6.23
C TYR A 505 -13.50 -7.11 4.86
N PRO A 506 -13.89 -6.51 3.72
CA PRO A 506 -14.89 -5.42 3.57
C PRO A 506 -16.32 -5.91 3.80
N GLY A 507 -17.14 -5.06 4.46
CA GLY A 507 -18.48 -5.42 4.88
C GLY A 507 -19.49 -5.58 3.73
N GLY A 508 -19.36 -4.80 2.66
CA GLY A 508 -20.26 -4.83 1.52
C GLY A 508 -20.43 -6.24 0.92
N PRO A 509 -19.36 -6.88 0.43
CA PRO A 509 -19.42 -8.21 -0.17
C PRO A 509 -19.90 -9.30 0.79
N VAL A 510 -19.52 -9.19 2.08
CA VAL A 510 -19.88 -10.20 3.08
C VAL A 510 -21.38 -10.11 3.43
N ILE A 511 -21.88 -8.89 3.67
CA ILE A 511 -23.31 -8.67 3.92
C ILE A 511 -24.15 -9.10 2.73
N SER A 512 -23.75 -8.73 1.51
CA SER A 512 -24.48 -9.10 0.29
C SER A 512 -24.59 -10.63 0.13
N ARG A 513 -23.51 -11.36 0.41
CA ARG A 513 -23.47 -12.82 0.36
C ARG A 513 -24.39 -13.45 1.41
N GLU A 514 -24.43 -12.93 2.64
CA GLU A 514 -25.33 -13.41 3.68
C GLU A 514 -26.79 -13.00 3.39
N ALA A 515 -27.02 -11.79 2.88
CA ALA A 515 -28.33 -11.29 2.49
C ALA A 515 -29.03 -12.18 1.45
N ALA A 516 -28.26 -12.74 0.51
CA ALA A 516 -28.80 -13.64 -0.51
C ALA A 516 -29.45 -14.93 0.06
N LYS A 517 -29.20 -15.26 1.33
CA LYS A 517 -29.74 -16.43 2.04
C LYS A 517 -30.93 -16.08 2.93
N GLY A 518 -31.24 -14.81 3.10
CA GLY A 518 -32.21 -14.28 4.06
C GLY A 518 -33.46 -13.70 3.42
N ASP A 519 -34.46 -13.42 4.26
CA ASP A 519 -35.68 -12.71 3.87
C ASP A 519 -35.48 -11.19 4.03
N PRO A 520 -35.59 -10.39 2.92
CA PRO A 520 -35.42 -8.93 2.97
C PRO A 520 -36.52 -8.20 3.75
N HIS A 521 -37.64 -8.88 4.07
CA HIS A 521 -38.78 -8.32 4.79
C HIS A 521 -38.91 -8.83 6.21
N ALA A 522 -37.97 -9.67 6.68
CA ALA A 522 -38.03 -10.27 8.02
C ALA A 522 -38.01 -9.25 9.17
N ILE A 523 -37.27 -8.12 8.97
CA ILE A 523 -37.09 -7.10 9.99
C ILE A 523 -37.40 -5.72 9.39
N PRO A 524 -38.39 -4.97 9.95
CA PRO A 524 -38.81 -3.68 9.37
C PRO A 524 -37.84 -2.55 9.79
N PHE A 525 -36.59 -2.58 9.30
CA PHE A 525 -35.63 -1.51 9.54
C PHE A 525 -36.10 -0.17 8.93
N PRO A 526 -35.73 0.98 9.53
CA PRO A 526 -36.16 2.28 9.05
C PRO A 526 -35.54 2.63 7.67
N ARG A 527 -36.30 3.33 6.83
CA ARG A 527 -35.85 3.94 5.56
C ARG A 527 -35.69 5.44 5.79
N ALA A 528 -34.55 5.83 6.38
CA ALA A 528 -34.32 7.21 6.75
C ALA A 528 -34.36 8.13 5.51
N MET A 529 -35.00 9.28 5.64
CA MET A 529 -35.15 10.32 4.61
C MET A 529 -35.83 9.89 3.30
N MET A 530 -36.39 8.69 3.19
CA MET A 530 -37.04 8.19 1.97
C MET A 530 -38.15 9.12 1.46
N HIS A 531 -38.82 9.82 2.38
CA HIS A 531 -39.95 10.71 2.09
C HIS A 531 -39.67 12.18 2.48
N SER A 532 -38.40 12.58 2.60
CA SER A 532 -38.03 13.97 2.99
C SER A 532 -38.33 15.03 1.92
N GLY A 533 -38.62 14.62 0.68
CA GLY A 533 -38.86 15.54 -0.45
C GLY A 533 -37.59 16.15 -1.04
N ASP A 534 -36.40 15.88 -0.49
CA ASP A 534 -35.10 16.25 -1.01
C ASP A 534 -34.31 15.01 -1.47
N LEU A 535 -33.10 15.20 -2.03
CA LEU A 535 -32.24 14.13 -2.55
C LEU A 535 -31.10 13.74 -1.61
N ARG A 536 -31.11 14.22 -0.36
CA ARG A 536 -30.11 13.86 0.66
C ARG A 536 -30.35 12.46 1.22
N PHE A 537 -29.29 11.84 1.73
CA PHE A 537 -29.31 10.54 2.37
C PHE A 537 -28.92 10.63 3.85
N SER A 538 -29.34 9.65 4.63
CA SER A 538 -28.85 9.41 6.00
C SER A 538 -28.87 7.92 6.29
N LEU A 539 -27.78 7.39 6.79
CA LEU A 539 -27.60 5.97 7.09
C LEU A 539 -27.30 5.70 8.57
N SER A 540 -26.93 6.74 9.34
CA SER A 540 -26.64 6.61 10.77
C SER A 540 -27.83 6.09 11.58
N GLY A 541 -29.05 6.53 11.24
CA GLY A 541 -30.28 6.03 11.87
C GLY A 541 -30.54 4.55 11.59
N LEU A 542 -30.36 4.13 10.34
CA LEU A 542 -30.49 2.73 9.93
C LEU A 542 -29.43 1.85 10.63
N LYS A 543 -28.15 2.25 10.58
CA LYS A 543 -27.06 1.57 11.27
C LYS A 543 -27.37 1.38 12.77
N THR A 544 -27.80 2.45 13.43
CA THR A 544 -28.14 2.43 14.86
C THR A 544 -29.29 1.45 15.14
N ALA A 545 -30.32 1.43 14.29
CA ALA A 545 -31.44 0.50 14.42
C ALA A 545 -30.98 -0.98 14.32
N VAL A 546 -30.10 -1.28 13.36
CA VAL A 546 -29.53 -2.63 13.18
C VAL A 546 -28.69 -3.04 14.40
N VAL A 547 -27.78 -2.17 14.87
CA VAL A 547 -26.93 -2.46 16.04
C VAL A 547 -27.79 -2.64 17.30
N THR A 548 -28.80 -1.81 17.47
CA THR A 548 -29.77 -1.94 18.60
C THR A 548 -30.52 -3.26 18.53
N TYR A 549 -31.01 -3.67 17.36
CA TYR A 549 -31.64 -4.96 17.14
C TYR A 549 -30.72 -6.12 17.55
N ILE A 550 -29.48 -6.13 17.04
CA ILE A 550 -28.46 -7.13 17.36
C ILE A 550 -28.24 -7.23 18.88
N ASN A 551 -28.09 -6.09 19.56
CA ASN A 551 -27.84 -6.05 21.00
C ASN A 551 -29.05 -6.54 21.79
N ASN A 552 -30.26 -6.20 21.38
CA ASN A 552 -31.51 -6.65 22.05
C ASN A 552 -31.70 -8.16 21.90
N GLU A 553 -31.44 -8.73 20.73
CA GLU A 553 -31.52 -10.19 20.52
C GLU A 553 -30.48 -10.93 21.38
N ARG A 554 -29.24 -10.43 21.42
CA ARG A 554 -28.18 -10.99 22.27
C ARG A 554 -28.54 -10.89 23.78
N ALA A 555 -29.05 -9.76 24.23
CA ALA A 555 -29.45 -9.54 25.63
C ALA A 555 -30.60 -10.44 26.03
N ALA A 556 -31.49 -10.76 25.10
CA ALA A 556 -32.60 -11.69 25.30
C ALA A 556 -32.21 -13.18 25.20
N GLY A 557 -30.94 -13.48 24.95
CA GLY A 557 -30.40 -14.84 24.74
C GLY A 557 -30.91 -15.53 23.47
N ARG A 558 -31.41 -14.75 22.52
CA ARG A 558 -31.88 -15.30 21.23
C ARG A 558 -30.71 -15.38 20.22
N GLU A 559 -30.72 -16.45 19.43
CA GLU A 559 -29.77 -16.62 18.35
C GLU A 559 -30.06 -15.61 17.22
N LEU A 560 -29.02 -14.99 16.69
CA LEU A 560 -29.14 -14.03 15.60
C LEU A 560 -29.38 -14.76 14.28
N ASN A 561 -30.47 -14.45 13.58
CA ASN A 561 -30.61 -14.83 12.18
C ASN A 561 -29.85 -13.84 11.30
N VAL A 562 -28.54 -14.07 11.15
CA VAL A 562 -27.61 -13.21 10.41
C VAL A 562 -28.07 -12.99 8.96
N PRO A 563 -28.49 -14.03 8.19
CA PRO A 563 -29.02 -13.84 6.85
C PRO A 563 -30.19 -12.84 6.79
N ASN A 564 -31.18 -12.97 7.67
CA ASN A 564 -32.33 -12.06 7.67
C ASN A 564 -31.96 -10.63 8.07
N ILE A 565 -31.03 -10.46 9.01
CA ILE A 565 -30.54 -9.13 9.39
C ILE A 565 -29.84 -8.47 8.19
N CYS A 566 -28.95 -9.20 7.51
CA CYS A 566 -28.24 -8.70 6.34
C CYS A 566 -29.20 -8.39 5.18
N ALA A 567 -30.16 -9.26 4.90
CA ALA A 567 -31.15 -9.08 3.83
C ALA A 567 -32.03 -7.86 4.08
N SER A 568 -32.59 -7.73 5.30
CA SER A 568 -33.46 -6.60 5.67
C SER A 568 -32.69 -5.27 5.74
N PHE A 569 -31.43 -5.28 6.18
CA PHE A 569 -30.55 -4.10 6.14
C PHE A 569 -30.26 -3.66 4.70
N GLN A 570 -29.78 -4.58 3.86
CA GLN A 570 -29.49 -4.30 2.46
C GLN A 570 -30.73 -3.77 1.72
N GLN A 571 -31.91 -4.39 1.93
CA GLN A 571 -33.15 -3.93 1.31
C GLN A 571 -33.51 -2.50 1.76
N ALA A 572 -33.29 -2.16 3.03
CA ALA A 572 -33.58 -0.80 3.51
C ALA A 572 -32.68 0.25 2.84
N VAL A 573 -31.41 -0.09 2.55
CA VAL A 573 -30.51 0.79 1.80
C VAL A 573 -30.99 0.91 0.35
N VAL A 574 -31.25 -0.22 -0.32
CA VAL A 574 -31.67 -0.27 -1.73
C VAL A 574 -32.96 0.54 -1.95
N ASP A 575 -33.97 0.39 -1.07
CA ASP A 575 -35.24 1.11 -1.18
C ASP A 575 -35.04 2.64 -1.21
N VAL A 576 -34.16 3.17 -0.34
CA VAL A 576 -33.85 4.60 -0.28
C VAL A 576 -33.09 5.06 -1.52
N GLN A 577 -32.07 4.27 -1.93
CA GLN A 577 -31.25 4.59 -3.10
C GLN A 577 -32.10 4.68 -4.38
N VAL A 578 -32.95 3.68 -4.61
CA VAL A 578 -33.85 3.63 -5.78
C VAL A 578 -34.86 4.78 -5.76
N LYS A 579 -35.48 5.07 -4.59
CA LYS A 579 -36.45 6.17 -4.51
C LYS A 579 -35.83 7.52 -4.79
N LYS A 580 -34.64 7.79 -4.28
CA LYS A 580 -33.92 9.05 -4.53
C LYS A 580 -33.45 9.15 -5.98
N ALA A 581 -33.03 8.05 -6.59
CA ALA A 581 -32.67 8.01 -8.03
C ALA A 581 -33.88 8.30 -8.93
N GLU A 582 -35.06 7.72 -8.61
CA GLU A 582 -36.31 8.03 -9.30
C GLU A 582 -36.61 9.53 -9.27
N MET A 583 -36.55 10.14 -8.08
CA MET A 583 -36.79 11.57 -7.89
C MET A 583 -35.77 12.43 -8.70
N ALA A 584 -34.49 12.02 -8.71
CA ALA A 584 -33.43 12.72 -9.45
C ALA A 584 -33.68 12.66 -10.98
N LEU A 585 -34.10 11.50 -11.49
CA LEU A 585 -34.45 11.34 -12.89
C LEU A 585 -35.67 12.18 -13.28
N GLU A 586 -36.71 12.23 -12.43
CA GLU A 586 -37.87 13.08 -12.60
C GLU A 586 -37.51 14.57 -12.59
N GLN A 587 -36.64 15.00 -11.67
CA GLN A 587 -36.22 16.39 -11.53
C GLN A 587 -35.39 16.88 -12.73
N THR A 588 -34.46 16.04 -13.21
CA THR A 588 -33.51 16.41 -14.28
C THR A 588 -34.03 16.14 -15.68
N GLY A 589 -34.98 15.22 -15.82
CA GLY A 589 -35.44 14.72 -17.12
C GLY A 589 -34.41 13.92 -17.90
N ALA A 590 -33.31 13.48 -17.22
CA ALA A 590 -32.25 12.71 -17.86
C ALA A 590 -32.78 11.37 -18.40
N ARG A 591 -32.25 10.94 -19.53
CA ARG A 591 -32.63 9.69 -20.22
C ARG A 591 -31.58 8.58 -20.02
N THR A 592 -30.53 8.87 -19.30
CA THR A 592 -29.49 7.90 -18.93
C THR A 592 -29.28 7.95 -17.43
N PHE A 593 -29.19 6.76 -16.80
CA PHE A 593 -28.82 6.59 -15.42
C PHE A 593 -27.54 5.76 -15.34
N CYS A 594 -26.61 6.17 -14.49
CA CYS A 594 -25.33 5.51 -14.31
C CYS A 594 -25.10 5.18 -12.83
N LEU A 595 -24.25 4.18 -12.60
CA LEU A 595 -23.81 3.79 -11.26
C LEU A 595 -22.28 3.89 -11.20
N GLY A 596 -21.73 4.30 -10.04
CA GLY A 596 -20.28 4.41 -9.83
C GLY A 596 -19.91 4.14 -8.37
N GLY A 597 -18.62 3.87 -8.13
CA GLY A 597 -18.07 3.56 -6.80
C GLY A 597 -18.15 2.07 -6.43
N GLY A 598 -17.40 1.66 -5.41
CA GLY A 598 -17.25 0.25 -5.02
C GLY A 598 -18.56 -0.47 -4.68
N VAL A 599 -19.55 0.24 -4.14
CA VAL A 599 -20.88 -0.34 -3.84
C VAL A 599 -21.69 -0.61 -5.11
N ALA A 600 -21.30 -0.04 -6.26
CA ALA A 600 -21.86 -0.37 -7.57
C ALA A 600 -21.69 -1.86 -7.95
N ALA A 601 -20.83 -2.59 -7.27
CA ALA A 601 -20.72 -4.05 -7.43
C ALA A 601 -21.82 -4.84 -6.72
N ASN A 602 -22.66 -4.22 -5.85
CA ASN A 602 -23.70 -4.90 -5.11
C ASN A 602 -24.82 -5.39 -6.05
N PRO A 603 -25.09 -6.72 -6.14
CA PRO A 603 -26.08 -7.27 -7.08
C PRO A 603 -27.49 -6.74 -6.83
N ALA A 604 -27.93 -6.68 -5.56
CA ALA A 604 -29.29 -6.23 -5.25
C ALA A 604 -29.53 -4.76 -5.64
N LEU A 605 -28.48 -3.93 -5.54
CA LEU A 605 -28.56 -2.52 -5.98
C LEU A 605 -28.61 -2.43 -7.51
N ARG A 606 -27.82 -3.23 -8.22
CA ARG A 606 -27.85 -3.30 -9.70
C ARG A 606 -29.20 -3.76 -10.20
N ASP A 607 -29.73 -4.86 -9.68
CA ASP A 607 -31.04 -5.40 -10.08
C ASP A 607 -32.17 -4.38 -9.82
N ALA A 608 -32.11 -3.67 -8.71
CA ALA A 608 -33.12 -2.69 -8.36
C ALA A 608 -33.08 -1.44 -9.28
N TYR A 609 -31.87 -1.00 -9.68
CA TYR A 609 -31.72 0.08 -10.65
C TYR A 609 -32.07 -0.35 -12.09
N GLU A 610 -31.82 -1.60 -12.45
CA GLU A 610 -32.25 -2.17 -13.72
C GLU A 610 -33.79 -2.12 -13.83
N GLN A 611 -34.49 -2.60 -12.81
CA GLN A 611 -35.97 -2.54 -12.74
C GLN A 611 -36.50 -1.10 -12.75
N LEU A 612 -35.83 -0.15 -12.06
CA LEU A 612 -36.19 1.26 -12.09
C LEU A 612 -36.07 1.83 -13.51
N CYS A 613 -34.92 1.59 -14.16
CA CYS A 613 -34.63 2.12 -15.49
C CYS A 613 -35.56 1.54 -16.57
N GLU A 614 -35.86 0.24 -16.50
CA GLU A 614 -36.86 -0.42 -17.35
C GLU A 614 -38.24 0.23 -17.21
N ARG A 615 -38.71 0.42 -15.96
CA ARG A 615 -40.00 1.02 -15.65
C ARG A 615 -40.12 2.46 -16.14
N LEU A 616 -39.01 3.22 -16.07
CA LEU A 616 -38.97 4.64 -16.50
C LEU A 616 -38.56 4.83 -17.96
N HIS A 617 -38.23 3.75 -18.68
CA HIS A 617 -37.68 3.79 -20.04
C HIS A 617 -36.42 4.66 -20.14
N VAL A 618 -35.53 4.56 -19.17
CA VAL A 618 -34.22 5.23 -19.06
C VAL A 618 -33.13 4.23 -19.40
N ARG A 619 -32.12 4.67 -20.16
CA ARG A 619 -30.91 3.83 -20.42
C ARG A 619 -30.12 3.65 -19.12
N LEU A 620 -29.84 2.40 -18.74
CA LEU A 620 -28.91 2.08 -17.65
C LEU A 620 -27.51 1.86 -18.22
N THR A 621 -26.50 2.46 -17.59
CA THR A 621 -25.09 2.21 -17.86
C THR A 621 -24.40 1.82 -16.56
N LEU A 622 -23.76 0.66 -16.57
CA LEU A 622 -23.07 0.11 -15.41
C LEU A 622 -21.60 -0.11 -15.75
N PRO A 623 -20.67 0.25 -14.87
CA PRO A 623 -19.28 -0.12 -15.05
C PRO A 623 -19.13 -1.65 -14.92
N PRO A 624 -18.15 -2.27 -15.60
CA PRO A 624 -17.81 -3.67 -15.36
C PRO A 624 -17.38 -3.85 -13.89
N LEU A 625 -17.57 -5.05 -13.35
CA LEU A 625 -17.30 -5.29 -11.92
C LEU A 625 -15.85 -4.98 -11.54
N SER A 626 -14.91 -5.19 -12.46
CA SER A 626 -13.49 -4.84 -12.28
C SER A 626 -13.22 -3.33 -12.17
N ALA A 627 -14.12 -2.49 -12.68
CA ALA A 627 -13.98 -1.03 -12.66
C ALA A 627 -14.90 -0.35 -11.63
N CYS A 628 -15.59 -1.12 -10.76
CA CYS A 628 -16.39 -0.57 -9.67
C CYS A 628 -15.53 -0.06 -8.52
N GLY A 629 -14.46 -0.79 -8.15
CA GLY A 629 -13.49 -0.38 -7.14
C GLY A 629 -12.53 0.70 -7.65
N ASP A 630 -11.66 1.16 -6.76
CA ASP A 630 -10.63 2.14 -7.11
C ASP A 630 -9.63 1.51 -8.08
N ASN A 631 -9.40 2.17 -9.21
CA ASN A 631 -8.53 1.72 -10.28
C ASN A 631 -7.95 2.92 -11.03
N ALA A 632 -6.82 2.73 -11.71
CA ALA A 632 -6.21 3.81 -12.46
C ALA A 632 -6.80 3.99 -13.87
N GLY A 633 -7.49 3.00 -14.39
CA GLY A 633 -8.16 3.09 -15.71
C GLY A 633 -9.21 4.19 -15.75
N MET A 634 -9.99 4.35 -14.66
CA MET A 634 -10.96 5.43 -14.55
C MET A 634 -10.29 6.82 -14.52
N ILE A 635 -9.12 6.92 -13.89
CA ILE A 635 -8.33 8.16 -13.80
C ILE A 635 -7.69 8.47 -15.16
N ALA A 636 -7.22 7.44 -15.87
CA ALA A 636 -6.63 7.57 -17.20
C ALA A 636 -7.63 8.14 -18.23
N LEU A 637 -8.89 7.73 -18.17
CA LEU A 637 -9.93 8.23 -19.08
C LEU A 637 -10.26 9.72 -18.84
N VAL A 638 -10.28 10.17 -17.58
CA VAL A 638 -10.39 11.61 -17.27
C VAL A 638 -9.16 12.35 -17.76
N ALA A 639 -7.98 11.78 -17.51
CA ALA A 639 -6.71 12.39 -17.89
C ALA A 639 -6.60 12.57 -19.42
N LEU A 640 -7.11 11.63 -20.22
CA LEU A 640 -7.16 11.74 -21.66
C LEU A 640 -7.99 12.96 -22.12
N ASP A 641 -9.18 13.14 -21.53
CA ASP A 641 -10.01 14.31 -21.86
C ASP A 641 -9.34 15.62 -21.44
N ARG A 642 -8.66 15.64 -20.27
CA ARG A 642 -7.86 16.79 -19.79
C ARG A 642 -6.67 17.09 -20.70
N HIS A 643 -5.93 16.04 -21.10
CA HIS A 643 -4.81 16.15 -22.04
C HIS A 643 -5.28 16.79 -23.37
N ASN A 644 -6.36 16.29 -23.96
CA ASN A 644 -6.92 16.79 -25.21
C ASN A 644 -7.40 18.23 -25.11
N GLN A 645 -7.82 18.68 -23.91
CA GLN A 645 -8.20 20.07 -23.63
C GLN A 645 -7.01 20.97 -23.28
N GLY A 646 -5.79 20.43 -23.16
CA GLY A 646 -4.61 21.17 -22.71
C GLY A 646 -4.68 21.63 -21.26
N LYS A 647 -5.45 20.94 -20.41
CA LYS A 647 -5.62 21.26 -18.98
C LYS A 647 -4.57 20.52 -18.16
N PHE A 648 -3.47 21.20 -17.90
CA PHE A 648 -2.35 20.67 -17.12
C PHE A 648 -2.18 21.40 -15.81
N PHE A 649 -1.80 20.67 -14.78
CA PHE A 649 -1.43 21.23 -13.49
C PHE A 649 0.02 21.69 -13.51
N THR A 650 0.32 22.69 -12.70
CA THR A 650 1.70 23.01 -12.36
C THR A 650 2.22 22.04 -11.31
N LEU A 651 3.54 21.88 -11.21
CA LEU A 651 4.16 21.07 -10.16
C LEU A 651 3.97 21.66 -8.74
N GLU A 652 3.34 22.82 -8.62
CA GLU A 652 2.98 23.45 -7.33
C GLU A 652 1.66 22.89 -6.76
N ALA A 653 0.82 22.22 -7.57
CA ALA A 653 -0.43 21.64 -7.10
C ALA A 653 -0.19 20.61 -5.99
N ASP A 654 -0.99 20.62 -4.93
CA ASP A 654 -0.86 19.71 -3.80
C ASP A 654 -2.06 18.76 -3.68
N ALA A 655 -1.84 17.64 -2.97
CA ALA A 655 -2.89 16.70 -2.62
C ALA A 655 -3.92 17.37 -1.67
N GLN A 656 -5.20 17.08 -1.89
CA GLN A 656 -6.29 17.64 -1.10
C GLN A 656 -7.19 16.53 -0.57
N ALA A 657 -7.38 16.49 0.77
CA ALA A 657 -8.27 15.51 1.39
C ALA A 657 -9.74 15.66 0.97
N HIS A 658 -10.13 16.88 0.64
CA HIS A 658 -11.50 17.24 0.25
C HIS A 658 -11.48 18.04 -1.05
N ALA A 659 -12.34 17.68 -1.98
CA ALA A 659 -12.63 18.45 -3.17
C ALA A 659 -14.06 18.11 -3.63
N ASN A 660 -14.83 19.12 -3.96
CA ASN A 660 -16.17 18.91 -4.50
C ASN A 660 -16.08 18.59 -5.99
N LEU A 661 -17.00 17.76 -6.45
CA LEU A 661 -17.08 17.41 -7.87
C LEU A 661 -17.54 18.61 -8.73
N ASP A 662 -18.34 19.50 -8.13
CA ASP A 662 -18.94 20.66 -8.80
C ASP A 662 -17.97 21.83 -8.96
N GLU A 663 -16.82 21.78 -8.31
CA GLU A 663 -15.82 22.83 -8.37
C GLU A 663 -14.86 22.59 -9.55
N PRO A 664 -14.61 23.61 -10.39
CA PRO A 664 -13.65 23.49 -11.47
C PRO A 664 -12.22 23.36 -10.91
N TYR A 665 -11.41 22.50 -11.49
CA TYR A 665 -10.02 22.27 -11.09
C TYR A 665 -9.11 22.10 -12.30
#